data_95f588edf09f4684a985e5140e45240a
#
_entry.id   95f588edf09f4684a985e5140e45240a
#
_cell.length_a   1.000
_cell.length_b   1.000
_cell.length_c   1.000
_cell.angle_alpha   90.00
_cell.angle_beta   90.00
_cell.angle_gamma   90.00
#
_symmetry.space_group_name_H-M   'P 1'
#
loop_
_entity.id
_entity.type
_entity.pdbx_description
1 polymer ?
#
loop_
_entity_poly.entity_id
_entity_poly.type
_entity_poly.pdbx_seq_one_letter_code
_entity_poly.pdbx_strand_id
1 'polypeptide(L)'
;MTDADHATAMPPAPGDALAHVDRDASPTDVGRRPTQRPRAATAAIILYAVGAFIANWPAWPGDPNLFRQGDLTFMVWGLSWTPHAILHGQNIFQSNWLNYPYGINLAQNTTMPLLGILTAPLTLAVSPVASLNLLLWLALVLSPTSMYFVLRACGMRPLAAFVGGALYGFSPYMAGQGLDHLVINFVPLPPLIFLCAYRLFVQRDRRPLRWGLALGALAVAQFFISAEICITTLLTTGIALVVLAVARPRGVPTALRHGLKGLLLAVALFGTAIAYPFWVVTFGLEHATGRSLGGGLSSDLLSPVFPTSLQRFAPASMLSIGNKLVLGDFPENGGYLGIPLLIALAWIVIRHWRDRWIRFSFVMMVVMFILSLGPYLTIDGHATVYLPGYLFYELPLLKNVAEVRLSLYVACFAAIILARWIDISLKGAPISLSTLSDGFPVAWQDHRSWLRVVPGGVLAIASVLALIPSWPYPNGAIAVPAYFTSTAVQRIPVGSVVLLSPYPSVAEVQPQLWQAIARMRFRIIGGYGIYVAPGGGSDPYPAVLQPSDVETYLWTNATDSPPYPDSVLPADNARLAADLRTFLKRYDVGTIVYTPNATHPQEIFDLFRNALGPPTAISGSVAIWYQVQRLLATARS
;
A
#
# COMPACT_ATOMS: atom_id res chain seq x y z
N MET A 1 14.55 52.86 -93.58
CA MET A 1 13.29 53.48 -93.16
C MET A 1 12.55 52.53 -92.33
N THR A 2 12.39 52.98 -91.09
CA THR A 2 11.44 52.61 -90.04
C THR A 2 11.59 51.24 -89.35
N ASP A 3 12.23 51.28 -88.31
CA ASP A 3 11.97 50.98 -86.88
C ASP A 3 10.78 50.08 -86.58
N ALA A 4 11.03 49.03 -85.84
CA ALA A 4 10.04 48.33 -85.06
C ALA A 4 10.65 47.94 -83.71
N ASP A 5 10.09 48.45 -82.64
CA ASP A 5 10.43 48.35 -81.26
C ASP A 5 10.41 46.90 -80.74
N HIS A 6 11.46 46.50 -80.07
CA HIS A 6 11.46 45.36 -79.16
C HIS A 6 11.18 45.85 -77.75
N ALA A 7 9.95 45.67 -77.31
CA ALA A 7 9.58 45.81 -75.90
C ALA A 7 9.93 44.53 -75.15
N THR A 8 10.96 44.57 -74.29
CA THR A 8 11.33 43.53 -73.31
C THR A 8 10.34 43.57 -72.16
N ALA A 9 9.56 42.49 -71.99
CA ALA A 9 8.70 42.29 -70.83
C ALA A 9 9.53 41.93 -69.62
N MET A 10 9.42 42.72 -68.55
CA MET A 10 9.92 42.41 -67.22
C MET A 10 9.14 41.23 -66.59
N PRO A 11 9.78 40.33 -65.84
CA PRO A 11 9.08 39.29 -65.06
C PRO A 11 8.33 39.95 -63.91
N PRO A 12 7.15 39.41 -63.46
CA PRO A 12 6.36 39.96 -62.37
C PRO A 12 7.03 39.69 -61.01
N ALA A 13 6.87 40.66 -60.13
CA ALA A 13 7.39 40.59 -58.72
C ALA A 13 6.79 39.43 -57.95
N PRO A 14 7.50 38.86 -56.93
CA PRO A 14 7.05 37.71 -56.15
C PRO A 14 6.09 38.15 -55.04
N GLY A 15 4.85 38.51 -55.37
CA GLY A 15 3.87 39.05 -54.42
C GLY A 15 2.49 38.38 -54.42
N ASP A 16 2.10 37.67 -55.50
CA ASP A 16 0.69 37.27 -55.70
C ASP A 16 0.42 35.73 -55.59
N ALA A 17 1.27 34.95 -54.92
CA ALA A 17 1.08 33.52 -54.77
C ALA A 17 0.40 33.11 -53.43
N LEU A 18 -0.25 34.02 -52.70
CA LEU A 18 -0.91 33.75 -51.41
C LEU A 18 -2.43 34.03 -51.38
N ALA A 19 -3.13 34.07 -52.50
CA ALA A 19 -4.55 34.44 -52.56
C ALA A 19 -5.50 33.33 -53.06
N HIS A 20 -5.13 32.07 -53.03
CA HIS A 20 -6.08 30.95 -53.17
C HIS A 20 -5.98 30.00 -51.95
N VAL A 21 -6.36 30.53 -50.78
CA VAL A 21 -6.73 29.68 -49.63
C VAL A 21 -8.20 29.32 -49.80
N ASP A 22 -8.43 28.06 -50.06
CA ASP A 22 -9.70 27.39 -50.16
C ASP A 22 -10.66 27.84 -49.02
N ARG A 23 -11.73 28.56 -49.35
CA ARG A 23 -12.73 29.11 -48.43
C ARG A 23 -13.84 28.09 -48.06
N ASP A 24 -13.71 26.83 -48.46
CA ASP A 24 -14.73 25.80 -48.21
C ASP A 24 -14.36 24.78 -47.12
N ALA A 25 -13.33 25.04 -46.31
CA ALA A 25 -13.13 24.26 -45.07
C ALA A 25 -14.06 24.80 -43.98
N SER A 26 -15.19 24.15 -43.79
CA SER A 26 -16.14 24.48 -42.72
C SER A 26 -15.45 24.40 -41.33
N PRO A 27 -15.76 25.32 -40.39
CA PRO A 27 -15.10 25.40 -39.08
C PRO A 27 -15.45 24.27 -38.08
N THR A 28 -15.94 23.13 -38.53
CA THR A 28 -16.50 22.07 -37.66
C THR A 28 -15.56 20.91 -37.33
N ASP A 29 -14.29 20.91 -37.77
CA ASP A 29 -13.39 19.76 -37.52
C ASP A 29 -12.21 20.04 -36.58
N VAL A 30 -12.27 21.16 -35.82
CA VAL A 30 -11.31 21.42 -34.75
C VAL A 30 -11.86 20.84 -33.43
N GLY A 31 -11.50 19.60 -33.11
CA GLY A 31 -11.64 19.12 -31.71
C GLY A 31 -12.50 17.90 -31.43
N ARG A 32 -12.69 16.99 -32.35
CA ARG A 32 -13.11 15.64 -31.98
C ARG A 32 -11.94 14.95 -31.27
N ARG A 33 -11.90 15.10 -29.90
CA ARG A 33 -11.13 14.19 -29.05
C ARG A 33 -11.50 12.77 -29.47
N PRO A 34 -10.53 11.88 -29.71
CA PRO A 34 -10.84 10.49 -30.03
C PRO A 34 -11.73 9.96 -28.90
N THR A 35 -13.00 9.70 -29.20
CA THR A 35 -13.93 9.05 -28.28
C THR A 35 -13.26 7.78 -27.82
N GLN A 36 -13.00 7.68 -26.53
CA GLN A 36 -12.42 6.46 -25.93
C GLN A 36 -13.31 5.31 -26.40
N ARG A 37 -12.74 4.34 -27.11
CA ARG A 37 -13.50 3.13 -27.43
C ARG A 37 -13.78 2.44 -26.09
N PRO A 38 -15.02 2.44 -25.55
CA PRO A 38 -15.33 1.92 -24.21
C PRO A 38 -14.87 0.47 -24.06
N ARG A 39 -14.92 -0.30 -25.15
CA ARG A 39 -14.47 -1.70 -25.22
C ARG A 39 -13.02 -1.93 -24.76
N ALA A 40 -12.08 -1.05 -25.11
CA ALA A 40 -10.68 -1.23 -24.74
C ALA A 40 -10.43 -0.98 -23.23
N ALA A 41 -11.15 -0.02 -22.63
CA ALA A 41 -11.07 0.22 -21.19
C ALA A 41 -11.71 -0.93 -20.42
N THR A 42 -12.89 -1.38 -20.85
CA THR A 42 -13.56 -2.53 -20.24
C THR A 42 -12.70 -3.80 -20.31
N ALA A 43 -12.08 -4.09 -21.46
CA ALA A 43 -11.18 -5.23 -21.60
C ALA A 43 -9.98 -5.14 -20.64
N ALA A 44 -9.36 -3.95 -20.51
CA ALA A 44 -8.25 -3.73 -19.57
C ALA A 44 -8.67 -4.01 -18.13
N ILE A 45 -9.82 -3.47 -17.70
CA ILE A 45 -10.34 -3.68 -16.35
C ILE A 45 -10.65 -5.16 -16.09
N ILE A 46 -11.27 -5.86 -17.05
CA ILE A 46 -11.55 -7.30 -16.93
C ILE A 46 -10.25 -8.09 -16.76
N LEU A 47 -9.22 -7.80 -17.56
CA LEU A 47 -7.94 -8.50 -17.46
C LEU A 47 -7.24 -8.23 -16.12
N TYR A 48 -7.31 -7.01 -15.59
CA TYR A 48 -6.82 -6.70 -14.25
C TYR A 48 -7.62 -7.43 -13.17
N ALA A 49 -8.95 -7.53 -13.33
CA ALA A 49 -9.81 -8.26 -12.41
C ALA A 49 -9.50 -9.77 -12.40
N VAL A 50 -9.21 -10.36 -13.56
CA VAL A 50 -8.76 -11.76 -13.67
C VAL A 50 -7.41 -11.95 -12.96
N GLY A 51 -6.45 -11.04 -13.17
CA GLY A 51 -5.16 -11.08 -12.46
C GLY A 51 -5.33 -10.98 -10.94
N ALA A 52 -6.19 -10.09 -10.47
CA ALA A 52 -6.52 -9.95 -9.05
C ALA A 52 -7.18 -11.21 -8.47
N PHE A 53 -8.04 -11.86 -9.24
CA PHE A 53 -8.68 -13.12 -8.83
C PHE A 53 -7.65 -14.26 -8.72
N ILE A 54 -6.76 -14.39 -9.69
CA ILE A 54 -5.68 -15.38 -9.65
C ILE A 54 -4.78 -15.16 -8.44
N ALA A 55 -4.44 -13.90 -8.13
CA ALA A 55 -3.59 -13.56 -6.99
C ALA A 55 -4.19 -13.99 -5.65
N ASN A 56 -5.49 -13.78 -5.45
CA ASN A 56 -6.16 -14.00 -4.16
C ASN A 56 -6.83 -15.39 -4.05
N TRP A 57 -6.81 -16.22 -5.09
CA TRP A 57 -7.39 -17.56 -5.04
C TRP A 57 -6.84 -18.39 -3.86
N PRO A 58 -7.65 -19.20 -3.14
CA PRO A 58 -9.08 -19.45 -3.33
C PRO A 58 -10.01 -18.42 -2.64
N ALA A 59 -9.48 -17.42 -1.92
CA ALA A 59 -10.32 -16.38 -1.32
C ALA A 59 -10.93 -15.50 -2.43
N TRP A 60 -12.24 -15.55 -2.56
CA TRP A 60 -12.97 -14.71 -3.51
C TRP A 60 -13.25 -13.30 -2.94
N PRO A 61 -13.57 -12.30 -3.77
CA PRO A 61 -13.91 -10.96 -3.27
C PRO A 61 -15.08 -10.98 -2.28
N GLY A 62 -14.80 -10.63 -1.03
CA GLY A 62 -15.79 -10.69 0.04
C GLY A 62 -15.93 -12.05 0.75
N ASP A 63 -14.97 -12.96 0.59
CA ASP A 63 -14.92 -14.23 1.33
C ASP A 63 -14.80 -13.97 2.84
N PRO A 64 -15.72 -14.50 3.66
CA PRO A 64 -15.67 -14.31 5.11
C PRO A 64 -14.81 -15.34 5.85
N ASN A 65 -14.34 -16.41 5.18
CA ASN A 65 -13.79 -17.62 5.82
C ASN A 65 -12.30 -17.83 5.58
N LEU A 66 -11.76 -17.21 4.53
CA LEU A 66 -10.36 -17.37 4.14
C LEU A 66 -9.63 -16.03 4.21
N PHE A 67 -8.43 -15.99 4.78
CA PHE A 67 -7.55 -14.84 4.66
C PHE A 67 -6.10 -15.20 5.01
N ARG A 68 -5.18 -14.31 4.72
CA ARG A 68 -3.79 -14.37 5.17
C ARG A 68 -3.69 -13.81 6.58
N GLN A 69 -3.02 -14.52 7.48
CA GLN A 69 -2.71 -14.05 8.82
C GLN A 69 -1.48 -13.12 8.80
N GLY A 70 -1.12 -12.55 9.93
CA GLY A 70 -0.06 -11.56 10.05
C GLY A 70 -0.64 -10.17 10.30
N ASP A 71 0.00 -9.13 9.77
CA ASP A 71 -0.43 -7.72 9.93
C ASP A 71 -1.84 -7.46 9.39
N LEU A 72 -2.32 -8.28 8.45
CA LEU A 72 -3.71 -8.20 8.00
C LEU A 72 -4.72 -8.43 9.13
N THR A 73 -4.35 -9.10 10.21
CA THR A 73 -5.22 -9.26 11.40
C THR A 73 -5.51 -7.91 12.06
N PHE A 74 -4.50 -7.04 12.16
CA PHE A 74 -4.71 -5.67 12.63
C PHE A 74 -5.59 -4.86 11.66
N MET A 75 -5.46 -5.10 10.34
CA MET A 75 -6.32 -4.46 9.34
C MET A 75 -7.78 -4.89 9.49
N VAL A 76 -8.04 -6.19 9.74
CA VAL A 76 -9.38 -6.72 10.05
C VAL A 76 -9.95 -6.02 11.29
N TRP A 77 -9.14 -5.86 12.33
CA TRP A 77 -9.54 -5.15 13.54
C TRP A 77 -9.91 -3.69 13.23
N GLY A 78 -9.09 -2.96 12.48
CA GLY A 78 -9.34 -1.58 12.06
C GLY A 78 -10.62 -1.42 11.24
N LEU A 79 -10.90 -2.38 10.32
CA LEU A 79 -12.15 -2.43 9.54
C LEU A 79 -13.38 -2.68 10.43
N SER A 80 -13.23 -3.39 11.54
CA SER A 80 -14.29 -3.60 12.53
C SER A 80 -14.43 -2.38 13.46
N TRP A 81 -13.30 -1.78 13.88
CA TRP A 81 -13.28 -0.63 14.78
C TRP A 81 -13.97 0.60 14.21
N THR A 82 -13.66 0.96 12.97
CA THR A 82 -14.16 2.21 12.36
C THR A 82 -15.69 2.32 12.39
N PRO A 83 -16.47 1.34 11.86
CA PRO A 83 -17.93 1.41 11.96
C PRO A 83 -18.44 1.29 13.41
N HIS A 84 -17.79 0.50 14.26
CA HIS A 84 -18.15 0.41 15.67
C HIS A 84 -18.01 1.76 16.36
N ALA A 85 -16.88 2.43 16.21
CA ALA A 85 -16.62 3.73 16.83
C ALA A 85 -17.63 4.79 16.37
N ILE A 86 -17.94 4.86 15.07
CA ILE A 86 -18.92 5.81 14.52
C ILE A 86 -20.31 5.55 15.10
N LEU A 87 -20.77 4.30 15.12
CA LEU A 87 -22.11 3.93 15.59
C LEU A 87 -22.30 4.19 17.10
N HIS A 88 -21.22 4.13 17.88
CA HIS A 88 -21.27 4.33 19.34
C HIS A 88 -20.73 5.69 19.80
N GLY A 89 -20.49 6.64 18.87
CA GLY A 89 -19.99 7.98 19.20
C GLY A 89 -18.58 7.97 19.81
N GLN A 90 -17.76 6.98 19.49
CA GLN A 90 -16.39 6.85 19.99
C GLN A 90 -15.39 7.48 18.99
N ASN A 91 -14.19 7.76 19.48
CA ASN A 91 -13.14 8.36 18.66
C ASN A 91 -12.51 7.32 17.72
N ILE A 92 -12.58 7.54 16.40
CA ILE A 92 -12.01 6.62 15.40
C ILE A 92 -10.47 6.60 15.41
N PHE A 93 -9.82 7.59 16.01
CA PHE A 93 -8.35 7.73 16.05
C PHE A 93 -7.72 7.36 17.39
N GLN A 94 -8.52 6.98 18.37
CA GLN A 94 -8.06 6.52 19.68
C GLN A 94 -9.00 5.45 20.21
N SER A 95 -8.46 4.42 20.88
CA SER A 95 -9.26 3.35 21.42
C SER A 95 -8.67 2.82 22.71
N ASN A 96 -9.51 2.46 23.68
CA ASN A 96 -9.16 1.63 24.83
C ASN A 96 -9.83 0.24 24.75
N TRP A 97 -10.28 -0.14 23.56
CA TRP A 97 -10.81 -1.49 23.31
C TRP A 97 -9.70 -2.50 23.06
N LEU A 98 -8.52 -2.00 22.70
CA LEU A 98 -7.27 -2.74 22.58
C LEU A 98 -6.29 -2.19 23.62
N ASN A 99 -5.45 -3.04 24.18
CA ASN A 99 -4.46 -2.67 25.21
C ASN A 99 -5.06 -1.95 26.42
N TYR A 100 -6.22 -2.42 26.89
CA TYR A 100 -6.89 -1.83 28.05
C TYR A 100 -6.02 -1.98 29.33
N PRO A 101 -5.91 -0.96 30.20
CA PRO A 101 -6.61 0.33 30.17
C PRO A 101 -5.91 1.45 29.39
N TYR A 102 -4.66 1.24 28.98
CA TYR A 102 -3.83 2.29 28.38
C TYR A 102 -4.35 2.74 27.00
N GLY A 103 -4.89 1.81 26.22
CA GLY A 103 -5.41 2.06 24.90
C GLY A 103 -4.34 2.13 23.82
N ILE A 104 -4.72 2.66 22.67
CA ILE A 104 -3.87 2.77 21.48
C ILE A 104 -4.19 4.05 20.70
N ASN A 105 -3.15 4.70 20.20
CA ASN A 105 -3.26 5.83 19.27
C ASN A 105 -3.39 5.32 17.83
N LEU A 106 -4.61 5.30 17.33
CA LEU A 106 -4.92 4.78 16.00
C LEU A 106 -4.53 5.74 14.86
N ALA A 107 -4.27 7.00 15.18
CA ALA A 107 -3.75 7.95 14.19
C ALA A 107 -2.26 7.72 13.88
N GLN A 108 -1.51 7.09 14.78
CA GLN A 108 -0.14 6.61 14.55
C GLN A 108 -0.09 5.20 13.95
N ASN A 109 -1.23 4.50 13.96
CA ASN A 109 -1.41 3.17 13.42
C ASN A 109 -2.12 3.19 12.06
N THR A 110 -2.00 2.14 11.29
CA THR A 110 -2.53 2.03 9.92
C THR A 110 -3.97 1.52 9.90
N THR A 111 -4.91 2.27 10.46
CA THR A 111 -6.31 1.83 10.64
C THR A 111 -7.24 2.11 9.46
N MET A 112 -6.77 2.77 8.40
CA MET A 112 -7.48 3.04 7.14
C MET A 112 -8.96 3.48 7.28
N PRO A 113 -9.25 4.58 8.01
CA PRO A 113 -10.64 4.92 8.34
C PRO A 113 -11.54 5.12 7.11
N LEU A 114 -11.02 5.65 6.00
CA LEU A 114 -11.82 5.80 4.77
C LEU A 114 -12.28 4.45 4.21
N LEU A 115 -11.40 3.45 4.16
CA LEU A 115 -11.77 2.12 3.69
C LEU A 115 -12.73 1.45 4.67
N GLY A 116 -12.54 1.64 5.99
CA GLY A 116 -13.46 1.16 7.01
C GLY A 116 -14.87 1.75 6.88
N ILE A 117 -14.99 3.05 6.55
CA ILE A 117 -16.29 3.69 6.28
C ILE A 117 -16.92 3.11 5.00
N LEU A 118 -16.16 3.03 3.91
CA LEU A 118 -16.68 2.55 2.62
C LEU A 118 -17.14 1.09 2.67
N THR A 119 -16.47 0.26 3.45
CA THR A 119 -16.82 -1.17 3.60
C THR A 119 -17.68 -1.45 4.83
N ALA A 120 -18.07 -0.44 5.62
CA ALA A 120 -18.92 -0.61 6.80
C ALA A 120 -20.18 -1.45 6.55
N PRO A 121 -20.93 -1.27 5.45
CA PRO A 121 -22.09 -2.11 5.17
C PRO A 121 -21.75 -3.60 5.08
N LEU A 122 -20.63 -3.94 4.40
CA LEU A 122 -20.18 -5.34 4.27
C LEU A 122 -19.63 -5.87 5.60
N THR A 123 -18.86 -5.06 6.33
CA THR A 123 -18.35 -5.41 7.66
C THR A 123 -19.48 -5.75 8.63
N LEU A 124 -20.53 -4.93 8.67
CA LEU A 124 -21.65 -5.10 9.59
C LEU A 124 -22.62 -6.20 9.16
N ALA A 125 -22.83 -6.37 7.85
CA ALA A 125 -23.77 -7.39 7.33
C ALA A 125 -23.15 -8.79 7.30
N VAL A 126 -21.87 -8.90 6.95
CA VAL A 126 -21.17 -10.19 6.76
C VAL A 126 -20.06 -10.35 7.79
N SER A 127 -18.87 -9.75 7.55
CA SER A 127 -17.75 -9.78 8.48
C SER A 127 -16.65 -8.79 8.06
N PRO A 128 -15.74 -8.38 8.97
CA PRO A 128 -14.59 -7.55 8.62
C PRO A 128 -13.59 -8.28 7.68
N VAL A 129 -13.54 -9.61 7.71
CA VAL A 129 -12.72 -10.43 6.80
C VAL A 129 -13.24 -10.34 5.37
N ALA A 130 -14.57 -10.37 5.18
CA ALA A 130 -15.18 -10.16 3.86
C ALA A 130 -14.79 -8.79 3.28
N SER A 131 -14.76 -7.75 4.11
CA SER A 131 -14.32 -6.40 3.72
C SER A 131 -12.85 -6.36 3.36
N LEU A 132 -11.99 -7.04 4.13
CA LEU A 132 -10.56 -7.17 3.83
C LEU A 132 -10.34 -7.82 2.46
N ASN A 133 -10.96 -8.97 2.20
CA ASN A 133 -10.81 -9.72 0.94
C ASN A 133 -11.32 -8.91 -0.27
N LEU A 134 -12.43 -8.20 -0.12
CA LEU A 134 -12.89 -7.27 -1.15
C LEU A 134 -11.84 -6.17 -1.45
N LEU A 135 -11.27 -5.58 -0.41
CA LEU A 135 -10.28 -4.49 -0.56
C LEU A 135 -8.96 -4.98 -1.15
N LEU A 136 -8.47 -6.17 -0.76
CA LEU A 136 -7.27 -6.79 -1.35
C LEU A 136 -7.46 -7.06 -2.85
N TRP A 137 -8.63 -7.52 -3.24
CA TRP A 137 -8.98 -7.69 -4.65
C TRP A 137 -9.08 -6.34 -5.37
N LEU A 138 -9.77 -5.36 -4.78
CA LEU A 138 -9.91 -4.02 -5.34
C LEU A 138 -8.56 -3.28 -5.46
N ALA A 139 -7.60 -3.51 -4.57
CA ALA A 139 -6.26 -2.94 -4.68
C ALA A 139 -5.60 -3.31 -6.01
N LEU A 140 -5.67 -4.59 -6.39
CA LEU A 140 -5.08 -5.12 -7.64
C LEU A 140 -5.93 -4.81 -8.89
N VAL A 141 -7.18 -4.36 -8.74
CA VAL A 141 -8.02 -3.89 -9.87
C VAL A 141 -7.90 -2.39 -10.05
N LEU A 142 -8.06 -1.61 -8.97
CA LEU A 142 -8.16 -0.16 -9.06
C LEU A 142 -6.81 0.52 -9.30
N SER A 143 -5.70 -0.02 -8.73
CA SER A 143 -4.37 0.57 -8.91
C SER A 143 -3.92 0.54 -10.39
N PRO A 144 -3.92 -0.60 -11.10
CA PRO A 144 -3.59 -0.62 -12.52
C PRO A 144 -4.62 0.14 -13.38
N THR A 145 -5.91 0.10 -13.01
CA THR A 145 -6.96 0.85 -13.70
C THR A 145 -6.73 2.36 -13.62
N SER A 146 -6.38 2.87 -12.45
CA SER A 146 -6.04 4.28 -12.25
C SER A 146 -4.87 4.70 -13.15
N MET A 147 -3.78 3.93 -13.12
CA MET A 147 -2.61 4.19 -13.97
C MET A 147 -2.97 4.12 -15.47
N TYR A 148 -3.80 3.16 -15.89
CA TYR A 148 -4.33 3.08 -17.25
C TYR A 148 -5.01 4.38 -17.65
N PHE A 149 -5.96 4.88 -16.85
CA PHE A 149 -6.69 6.09 -17.18
C PHE A 149 -5.79 7.35 -17.16
N VAL A 150 -4.81 7.42 -16.27
CA VAL A 150 -3.83 8.51 -16.25
C VAL A 150 -2.98 8.51 -17.51
N LEU A 151 -2.47 7.38 -17.95
CA LEU A 151 -1.71 7.26 -19.20
C LEU A 151 -2.58 7.60 -20.42
N ARG A 152 -3.86 7.18 -20.40
CA ARG A 152 -4.84 7.58 -21.44
C ARG A 152 -5.09 9.10 -21.44
N ALA A 153 -5.23 9.71 -20.26
CA ALA A 153 -5.40 11.16 -20.11
C ALA A 153 -4.16 11.96 -20.55
N CYS A 154 -2.98 11.32 -20.55
CA CYS A 154 -1.73 11.85 -21.11
C CYS A 154 -1.58 11.58 -22.62
N GLY A 155 -2.59 10.99 -23.29
CA GLY A 155 -2.63 10.79 -24.74
C GLY A 155 -2.00 9.49 -25.24
N MET A 156 -1.64 8.56 -24.38
CA MET A 156 -1.09 7.25 -24.78
C MET A 156 -2.20 6.34 -25.33
N ARG A 157 -1.85 5.44 -26.27
CA ARG A 157 -2.77 4.46 -26.85
C ARG A 157 -3.23 3.41 -25.83
N PRO A 158 -4.39 2.74 -26.04
CA PRO A 158 -4.95 1.79 -25.07
C PRO A 158 -3.99 0.66 -24.67
N LEU A 159 -3.30 0.04 -25.64
CA LEU A 159 -2.34 -1.05 -25.35
C LEU A 159 -1.15 -0.56 -24.52
N ALA A 160 -0.59 0.59 -24.85
CA ALA A 160 0.49 1.20 -24.08
C ALA A 160 0.05 1.50 -22.63
N ALA A 161 -1.13 2.08 -22.46
CA ALA A 161 -1.71 2.36 -21.17
C ALA A 161 -2.03 1.07 -20.37
N PHE A 162 -2.50 0.01 -21.04
CA PHE A 162 -2.74 -1.28 -20.42
C PHE A 162 -1.44 -1.89 -19.87
N VAL A 163 -0.38 -1.94 -20.67
CA VAL A 163 0.90 -2.52 -20.22
C VAL A 163 1.51 -1.68 -19.08
N GLY A 164 1.46 -0.34 -19.17
CA GLY A 164 1.92 0.51 -18.08
C GLY A 164 1.08 0.35 -16.80
N GLY A 165 -0.24 0.23 -16.94
CA GLY A 165 -1.12 -0.07 -15.82
C GLY A 165 -0.80 -1.43 -15.18
N ALA A 166 -0.59 -2.46 -16.00
CA ALA A 166 -0.22 -3.79 -15.52
C ALA A 166 1.11 -3.78 -14.75
N LEU A 167 2.16 -3.15 -15.29
CA LEU A 167 3.45 -3.07 -14.61
C LEU A 167 3.36 -2.30 -13.28
N TYR A 168 2.55 -1.25 -13.19
CA TYR A 168 2.31 -0.53 -11.94
C TYR A 168 1.55 -1.39 -10.93
N GLY A 169 0.40 -1.96 -11.33
CA GLY A 169 -0.54 -2.62 -10.41
C GLY A 169 -0.17 -4.06 -10.06
N PHE A 170 0.74 -4.71 -10.82
CA PHE A 170 1.23 -6.06 -10.58
C PHE A 170 2.76 -6.11 -10.45
N SER A 171 3.38 -4.97 -10.07
CA SER A 171 4.81 -4.90 -9.80
C SER A 171 5.21 -5.80 -8.61
N PRO A 172 6.49 -6.16 -8.47
CA PRO A 172 6.99 -6.86 -7.29
C PRO A 172 6.66 -6.15 -5.97
N TYR A 173 6.63 -4.80 -5.96
CA TYR A 173 6.12 -4.04 -4.82
C TYR A 173 4.68 -4.44 -4.46
N MET A 174 3.78 -4.40 -5.45
CA MET A 174 2.37 -4.76 -5.24
C MET A 174 2.21 -6.23 -4.83
N ALA A 175 3.04 -7.12 -5.37
CA ALA A 175 3.03 -8.53 -5.01
C ALA A 175 3.51 -8.76 -3.57
N GLY A 176 4.55 -8.07 -3.12
CA GLY A 176 5.05 -8.14 -1.75
C GLY A 176 4.04 -7.55 -0.76
N GLN A 177 3.65 -6.30 -0.96
CA GLN A 177 2.72 -5.62 -0.05
C GLN A 177 1.33 -6.29 0.00
N GLY A 178 0.91 -6.95 -1.08
CA GLY A 178 -0.32 -7.73 -1.12
C GLY A 178 -0.31 -8.95 -0.18
N LEU A 179 0.84 -9.39 0.32
CA LEU A 179 0.92 -10.47 1.32
C LEU A 179 0.36 -10.03 2.67
N ASP A 180 0.72 -8.83 3.16
CA ASP A 180 0.49 -8.48 4.55
C ASP A 180 0.04 -7.04 4.81
N HIS A 181 0.17 -6.13 3.85
CA HIS A 181 -0.02 -4.69 4.06
C HIS A 181 -1.06 -4.07 3.13
N LEU A 182 -2.38 -4.30 3.38
CA LEU A 182 -3.45 -3.72 2.57
C LEU A 182 -3.32 -2.19 2.38
N VAL A 183 -2.98 -1.46 3.44
CA VAL A 183 -2.95 0.03 3.43
C VAL A 183 -1.94 0.64 2.46
N ILE A 184 -0.83 -0.07 2.21
CA ILE A 184 0.22 0.36 1.29
C ILE A 184 0.17 -0.40 -0.05
N ASN A 185 -0.66 -1.44 -0.12
CA ASN A 185 -1.03 -2.13 -1.37
C ASN A 185 -2.18 -1.41 -2.10
N PHE A 186 -3.07 -0.70 -1.37
CA PHE A 186 -4.21 0.01 -1.95
C PHE A 186 -3.79 1.40 -2.48
N VAL A 187 -3.21 1.44 -3.69
CA VAL A 187 -2.56 2.63 -4.27
C VAL A 187 -3.18 3.14 -5.59
N PRO A 188 -4.51 3.24 -5.72
CA PRO A 188 -5.12 3.80 -6.92
C PRO A 188 -5.00 5.33 -7.02
N LEU A 189 -4.75 6.04 -5.91
CA LEU A 189 -4.78 7.50 -5.89
C LEU A 189 -3.45 8.18 -6.28
N PRO A 190 -2.25 7.63 -6.04
CA PRO A 190 -0.99 8.26 -6.43
C PRO A 190 -0.91 8.67 -7.90
N PRO A 191 -1.27 7.83 -8.90
CA PRO A 191 -1.26 8.25 -10.31
C PRO A 191 -2.20 9.43 -10.58
N LEU A 192 -3.36 9.50 -9.91
CA LEU A 192 -4.33 10.59 -10.05
C LEU A 192 -3.80 11.89 -9.43
N ILE A 193 -3.10 11.82 -8.28
CA ILE A 193 -2.42 12.96 -7.64
C ILE A 193 -1.35 13.51 -8.59
N PHE A 194 -0.53 12.66 -9.21
CA PHE A 194 0.43 13.07 -10.23
C PHE A 194 -0.24 13.73 -11.43
N LEU A 195 -1.37 13.21 -11.90
CA LEU A 195 -2.14 13.82 -12.98
C LEU A 195 -2.64 15.22 -12.60
N CYS A 196 -3.17 15.41 -11.40
CA CYS A 196 -3.64 16.71 -10.91
C CYS A 196 -2.49 17.74 -10.90
N ALA A 197 -1.34 17.37 -10.32
CA ALA A 197 -0.15 18.22 -10.32
C ALA A 197 0.34 18.55 -11.74
N TYR A 198 0.37 17.55 -12.62
CA TYR A 198 0.73 17.74 -14.03
C TYR A 198 -0.21 18.70 -14.76
N ARG A 199 -1.54 18.57 -14.57
CA ARG A 199 -2.55 19.48 -15.15
C ARG A 199 -2.42 20.89 -14.59
N LEU A 200 -2.13 21.02 -13.31
CA LEU A 200 -2.04 22.31 -12.62
C LEU A 200 -0.77 23.09 -13.01
N PHE A 201 0.40 22.45 -12.95
CA PHE A 201 1.68 23.14 -13.09
C PHE A 201 2.34 23.00 -14.47
N VAL A 202 2.16 21.87 -15.16
CA VAL A 202 2.85 21.60 -16.43
C VAL A 202 1.97 21.94 -17.61
N GLN A 203 0.75 21.43 -17.68
CA GLN A 203 -0.20 21.74 -18.75
C GLN A 203 -0.88 23.09 -18.56
N ARG A 204 -0.92 23.61 -17.33
CA ARG A 204 -1.56 24.89 -16.99
C ARG A 204 -3.00 24.94 -17.51
N ASP A 205 -3.78 23.92 -17.15
CA ASP A 205 -5.19 23.80 -17.53
C ASP A 205 -5.96 25.06 -17.09
N ARG A 206 -6.89 25.52 -17.93
CA ARG A 206 -7.65 26.76 -17.71
C ARG A 206 -8.49 26.77 -16.43
N ARG A 207 -8.60 25.65 -15.72
CA ARG A 207 -9.42 25.50 -14.51
C ARG A 207 -8.55 25.12 -13.28
N PRO A 208 -7.62 26.01 -12.83
CA PRO A 208 -6.70 25.69 -11.75
C PRO A 208 -7.40 25.32 -10.42
N LEU A 209 -8.52 25.96 -10.09
CA LEU A 209 -9.27 25.64 -8.89
C LEU A 209 -9.87 24.23 -8.90
N ARG A 210 -10.35 23.76 -10.07
CA ARG A 210 -10.85 22.38 -10.21
C ARG A 210 -9.75 21.36 -9.96
N TRP A 211 -8.57 21.58 -10.52
CA TRP A 211 -7.43 20.67 -10.33
C TRP A 211 -6.84 20.77 -8.91
N GLY A 212 -6.88 21.97 -8.31
CA GLY A 212 -6.52 22.16 -6.91
C GLY A 212 -7.49 21.45 -5.95
N LEU A 213 -8.80 21.59 -6.17
CA LEU A 213 -9.82 20.85 -5.39
C LEU A 213 -9.63 19.33 -5.52
N ALA A 214 -9.43 18.84 -6.75
CA ALA A 214 -9.19 17.41 -6.98
C ALA A 214 -7.89 16.92 -6.29
N LEU A 215 -6.81 17.70 -6.38
CA LEU A 215 -5.55 17.41 -5.71
C LEU A 215 -5.73 17.31 -4.19
N GLY A 216 -6.37 18.30 -3.58
CA GLY A 216 -6.64 18.31 -2.13
C GLY A 216 -7.54 17.16 -1.71
N ALA A 217 -8.64 16.91 -2.43
CA ALA A 217 -9.56 15.81 -2.11
C ALA A 217 -8.89 14.42 -2.25
N LEU A 218 -8.08 14.21 -3.28
CA LEU A 218 -7.33 12.96 -3.45
C LEU A 218 -6.25 12.80 -2.37
N ALA A 219 -5.57 13.88 -1.98
CA ALA A 219 -4.60 13.84 -0.88
C ALA A 219 -5.28 13.51 0.46
N VAL A 220 -6.44 14.12 0.76
CA VAL A 220 -7.26 13.78 1.94
C VAL A 220 -7.68 12.31 1.91
N ALA A 221 -8.22 11.84 0.79
CA ALA A 221 -8.63 10.43 0.64
C ALA A 221 -7.44 9.48 0.83
N GLN A 222 -6.27 9.79 0.23
CA GLN A 222 -5.07 8.98 0.39
C GLN A 222 -4.56 8.97 1.83
N PHE A 223 -4.61 10.11 2.54
CA PHE A 223 -4.22 10.18 3.95
C PHE A 223 -5.09 9.26 4.82
N PHE A 224 -6.42 9.25 4.62
CA PHE A 224 -7.33 8.38 5.36
C PHE A 224 -7.36 6.93 4.89
N ILE A 225 -6.65 6.60 3.81
CA ILE A 225 -6.32 5.20 3.42
C ILE A 225 -4.96 4.82 4.02
N SER A 226 -3.94 5.65 3.77
CA SER A 226 -2.57 5.46 4.24
C SER A 226 -1.86 6.81 4.29
N ALA A 227 -1.54 7.28 5.49
CA ALA A 227 -0.79 8.51 5.70
C ALA A 227 0.62 8.43 5.08
N GLU A 228 1.27 7.25 5.15
CA GLU A 228 2.59 7.01 4.58
C GLU A 228 2.61 7.14 3.06
N ILE A 229 1.67 6.48 2.36
CA ILE A 229 1.54 6.61 0.90
C ILE A 229 1.15 8.04 0.51
N CYS A 230 0.35 8.75 1.32
CA CYS A 230 0.05 10.16 1.09
C CYS A 230 1.32 11.01 1.12
N ILE A 231 2.10 10.90 2.20
CA ILE A 231 3.33 11.68 2.40
C ILE A 231 4.36 11.36 1.29
N THR A 232 4.59 10.08 1.00
CA THR A 232 5.55 9.67 -0.04
C THR A 232 5.09 10.05 -1.45
N THR A 233 3.78 10.06 -1.74
CA THR A 233 3.23 10.55 -3.00
C THR A 233 3.42 12.06 -3.15
N LEU A 234 3.15 12.82 -2.09
CA LEU A 234 3.34 14.28 -2.09
C LEU A 234 4.84 14.64 -2.19
N LEU A 235 5.71 13.91 -1.48
CA LEU A 235 7.17 14.04 -1.60
C LEU A 235 7.63 13.78 -3.04
N THR A 236 7.21 12.65 -3.63
CA THR A 236 7.53 12.31 -5.03
C THR A 236 7.02 13.37 -5.99
N THR A 237 5.81 13.91 -5.75
CA THR A 237 5.24 15.02 -6.55
C THR A 237 6.09 16.27 -6.42
N GLY A 238 6.51 16.63 -5.20
CA GLY A 238 7.39 17.77 -4.95
C GLY A 238 8.73 17.62 -5.66
N ILE A 239 9.40 16.46 -5.54
CA ILE A 239 10.66 16.16 -6.25
C ILE A 239 10.46 16.25 -7.76
N ALA A 240 9.36 15.71 -8.30
CA ALA A 240 9.04 15.79 -9.72
C ALA A 240 8.91 17.24 -10.21
N LEU A 241 8.26 18.10 -9.42
CA LEU A 241 8.15 19.53 -9.74
C LEU A 241 9.51 20.24 -9.66
N VAL A 242 10.37 19.90 -8.71
CA VAL A 242 11.74 20.42 -8.62
C VAL A 242 12.58 20.00 -9.82
N VAL A 243 12.56 18.71 -10.20
CA VAL A 243 13.26 18.20 -11.40
C VAL A 243 12.80 18.96 -12.66
N LEU A 244 11.49 19.19 -12.80
CA LEU A 244 10.95 19.97 -13.92
C LEU A 244 11.34 21.45 -13.85
N ALA A 245 11.40 22.05 -12.67
CA ALA A 245 11.82 23.43 -12.47
C ALA A 245 13.29 23.64 -12.85
N VAL A 246 14.16 22.73 -12.42
CA VAL A 246 15.59 22.72 -12.80
C VAL A 246 15.76 22.54 -14.31
N ALA A 247 14.98 21.64 -14.93
CA ALA A 247 15.04 21.42 -16.37
C ALA A 247 14.48 22.60 -17.20
N ARG A 248 13.61 23.45 -16.61
CA ARG A 248 12.94 24.58 -17.30
C ARG A 248 12.78 25.80 -16.37
N PRO A 249 13.86 26.45 -15.91
CA PRO A 249 13.78 27.51 -14.90
C PRO A 249 12.97 28.73 -15.36
N ARG A 250 13.04 29.08 -16.65
CA ARG A 250 12.27 30.21 -17.21
C ARG A 250 10.76 30.00 -17.16
N GLY A 251 10.27 28.77 -17.07
CA GLY A 251 8.85 28.44 -17.00
C GLY A 251 8.25 28.47 -15.59
N VAL A 252 9.09 28.49 -14.57
CA VAL A 252 8.70 28.37 -13.14
C VAL A 252 7.79 29.51 -12.68
N PRO A 253 8.12 30.81 -12.90
CA PRO A 253 7.26 31.90 -12.41
C PRO A 253 5.84 31.83 -12.99
N THR A 254 5.73 31.47 -14.27
CA THR A 254 4.42 31.36 -14.94
C THR A 254 3.63 30.15 -14.42
N ALA A 255 4.30 29.01 -14.19
CA ALA A 255 3.68 27.82 -13.63
C ALA A 255 3.17 28.07 -12.20
N LEU A 256 3.98 28.72 -11.36
CA LEU A 256 3.60 29.09 -10.00
C LEU A 256 2.43 30.08 -9.96
N ARG A 257 2.49 31.17 -10.73
CA ARG A 257 1.38 32.14 -10.81
C ARG A 257 0.08 31.47 -11.23
N HIS A 258 0.14 30.56 -12.19
CA HIS A 258 -1.04 29.82 -12.65
C HIS A 258 -1.57 28.85 -11.60
N GLY A 259 -0.68 28.03 -11.01
CA GLY A 259 -1.06 26.96 -10.10
C GLY A 259 -1.35 27.41 -8.66
N LEU A 260 -0.88 28.59 -8.25
CA LEU A 260 -0.90 29.05 -6.84
C LEU A 260 -2.29 28.98 -6.21
N LYS A 261 -3.33 29.51 -6.87
CA LYS A 261 -4.71 29.50 -6.34
C LYS A 261 -5.23 28.06 -6.14
N GLY A 262 -4.93 27.16 -7.08
CA GLY A 262 -5.28 25.75 -6.95
C GLY A 262 -4.50 25.05 -5.85
N LEU A 263 -3.20 25.34 -5.71
CA LEU A 263 -2.37 24.79 -4.66
C LEU A 263 -2.84 25.26 -3.27
N LEU A 264 -3.12 26.56 -3.09
CA LEU A 264 -3.63 27.08 -1.83
C LEU A 264 -4.96 26.43 -1.43
N LEU A 265 -5.86 26.22 -2.39
CA LEU A 265 -7.11 25.48 -2.14
C LEU A 265 -6.84 24.03 -1.73
N ALA A 266 -5.91 23.34 -2.42
CA ALA A 266 -5.53 21.97 -2.05
C ALA A 266 -4.93 21.89 -0.65
N VAL A 267 -4.02 22.80 -0.30
CA VAL A 267 -3.39 22.88 1.03
C VAL A 267 -4.42 23.22 2.11
N ALA A 268 -5.32 24.17 1.87
CA ALA A 268 -6.37 24.53 2.82
C ALA A 268 -7.30 23.34 3.09
N LEU A 269 -7.76 22.66 2.04
CA LEU A 269 -8.63 21.48 2.17
C LEU A 269 -7.91 20.35 2.93
N PHE A 270 -6.68 20.03 2.54
CA PHE A 270 -5.89 18.99 3.17
C PHE A 270 -5.59 19.33 4.63
N GLY A 271 -5.07 20.52 4.92
CA GLY A 271 -4.72 20.96 6.27
C GLY A 271 -5.92 20.94 7.21
N THR A 272 -7.09 21.40 6.75
CA THR A 272 -8.32 21.36 7.55
C THR A 272 -8.75 19.92 7.85
N ALA A 273 -8.71 19.03 6.85
CA ALA A 273 -9.14 17.65 7.00
C ALA A 273 -8.23 16.84 7.95
N ILE A 274 -6.90 17.08 7.91
CA ILE A 274 -5.95 16.36 8.75
C ILE A 274 -5.70 17.01 10.11
N ALA A 275 -6.22 18.20 10.38
CA ALA A 275 -5.94 18.96 11.61
C ALA A 275 -6.21 18.14 12.87
N TYR A 276 -7.35 17.46 12.95
CA TYR A 276 -7.69 16.64 14.10
C TYR A 276 -6.84 15.36 14.22
N PRO A 277 -6.69 14.49 13.21
CA PRO A 277 -5.76 13.35 13.31
C PRO A 277 -4.33 13.79 13.60
N PHE A 278 -3.85 14.89 13.06
CA PHE A 278 -2.52 15.43 13.36
C PHE A 278 -2.39 15.85 14.83
N TRP A 279 -3.43 16.46 15.39
CA TRP A 279 -3.48 16.77 16.81
C TRP A 279 -3.43 15.50 17.66
N VAL A 280 -4.18 14.45 17.28
CA VAL A 280 -4.16 13.15 17.98
C VAL A 280 -2.78 12.49 17.92
N VAL A 281 -2.10 12.54 16.78
CA VAL A 281 -0.71 12.03 16.64
C VAL A 281 0.24 12.74 17.59
N THR A 282 0.04 14.05 17.81
CA THR A 282 0.99 14.88 18.56
C THR A 282 0.69 14.93 20.06
N PHE A 283 -0.60 14.91 20.44
CA PHE A 283 -1.06 15.17 21.81
C PHE A 283 -2.06 14.12 22.33
N GLY A 284 -2.38 13.11 21.53
CA GLY A 284 -3.33 12.06 21.90
C GLY A 284 -2.78 11.07 22.92
N LEU A 285 -3.59 10.06 23.23
CA LEU A 285 -3.18 8.93 24.07
C LEU A 285 -1.97 8.23 23.44
N GLU A 286 -1.04 7.75 24.28
CA GLU A 286 0.07 6.91 23.82
C GLU A 286 0.74 7.45 22.53
N HIS A 287 1.10 8.76 22.52
CA HIS A 287 1.77 9.37 21.37
C HIS A 287 3.28 9.13 21.42
N ALA A 288 3.81 8.43 20.44
CA ALA A 288 5.24 8.21 20.29
C ALA A 288 5.93 9.44 19.70
N THR A 289 6.99 9.91 20.36
CA THR A 289 7.81 11.05 19.90
C THR A 289 9.07 10.58 19.17
N GLY A 290 9.50 9.35 19.42
CA GLY A 290 10.66 8.72 18.81
C GLY A 290 10.40 8.19 17.40
N ARG A 291 11.37 7.47 16.87
CA ARG A 291 11.31 6.80 15.57
C ARG A 291 10.66 5.42 15.72
N SER A 292 9.66 5.09 14.89
CA SER A 292 8.98 3.81 14.99
C SER A 292 9.70 2.67 14.26
N LEU A 293 10.34 2.97 13.14
CA LEU A 293 11.03 1.97 12.34
C LEU A 293 12.53 2.21 12.47
N GLY A 294 13.23 1.34 13.18
CA GLY A 294 14.70 1.30 13.18
C GLY A 294 15.20 1.18 11.74
N GLY A 295 16.40 1.67 11.39
CA GLY A 295 16.95 1.77 10.04
C GLY A 295 17.05 0.49 9.19
N GLY A 296 16.18 -0.51 9.44
CA GLY A 296 16.20 -1.82 8.81
C GLY A 296 15.30 -2.01 7.58
N LEU A 297 14.45 -1.03 7.26
CA LEU A 297 13.51 -1.16 6.14
C LEU A 297 13.97 -0.33 4.93
N SER A 298 15.19 -0.58 4.46
CA SER A 298 15.77 0.03 3.26
C SER A 298 16.08 -1.02 2.19
N SER A 299 16.15 -0.61 0.92
CA SER A 299 16.51 -1.50 -0.19
C SER A 299 18.02 -1.74 -0.22
N ASP A 300 18.44 -2.96 -0.60
CA ASP A 300 19.82 -3.22 -1.01
C ASP A 300 20.02 -2.79 -2.47
N LEU A 301 21.26 -2.35 -2.82
CA LEU A 301 21.62 -1.95 -4.18
C LEU A 301 21.37 -3.07 -5.20
N LEU A 302 21.47 -4.33 -4.79
CA LEU A 302 21.31 -5.51 -5.62
C LEU A 302 19.84 -5.96 -5.76
N SER A 303 18.92 -5.42 -4.95
CA SER A 303 17.50 -5.79 -4.96
C SER A 303 16.84 -5.72 -6.35
N PRO A 304 17.13 -4.75 -7.26
CA PRO A 304 16.53 -4.74 -8.59
C PRO A 304 16.93 -5.93 -9.48
N VAL A 305 18.05 -6.58 -9.16
CA VAL A 305 18.65 -7.66 -9.99
C VAL A 305 18.30 -9.04 -9.47
N PHE A 306 18.34 -9.24 -8.14
CA PHE A 306 18.16 -10.56 -7.54
C PHE A 306 16.70 -10.75 -7.08
N PRO A 307 16.01 -11.79 -7.65
CA PRO A 307 14.65 -12.12 -7.25
C PRO A 307 14.62 -12.73 -5.84
N THR A 308 13.49 -12.55 -5.17
CA THR A 308 13.17 -13.26 -3.93
C THR A 308 12.13 -14.35 -4.20
N SER A 309 11.71 -15.09 -3.18
CA SER A 309 10.61 -16.06 -3.30
C SER A 309 9.24 -15.43 -3.64
N LEU A 310 9.16 -14.10 -3.75
CA LEU A 310 8.01 -13.40 -4.32
C LEU A 310 7.84 -13.68 -5.83
N GLN A 311 8.89 -14.08 -6.54
CA GLN A 311 8.87 -14.37 -7.98
C GLN A 311 8.79 -15.87 -8.25
N ARG A 312 7.82 -16.27 -9.09
CA ARG A 312 7.52 -17.68 -9.39
C ARG A 312 8.64 -18.42 -10.13
N PHE A 313 9.32 -17.75 -11.06
CA PHE A 313 10.33 -18.36 -11.95
C PHE A 313 11.75 -17.89 -11.61
N ALA A 314 12.02 -17.71 -10.32
CA ALA A 314 13.35 -17.32 -9.87
C ALA A 314 14.30 -18.54 -9.85
N PRO A 315 15.49 -18.46 -10.46
CA PRO A 315 16.49 -19.53 -10.36
C PRO A 315 16.97 -19.70 -8.91
N ALA A 316 17.14 -20.96 -8.46
CA ALA A 316 17.54 -21.26 -7.08
C ALA A 316 18.85 -20.57 -6.65
N SER A 317 19.83 -20.47 -7.57
CA SER A 317 21.09 -19.76 -7.32
C SER A 317 20.90 -18.26 -7.07
N MET A 318 19.90 -17.62 -7.72
CA MET A 318 19.59 -16.20 -7.48
C MET A 318 18.73 -16.01 -6.24
N LEU A 319 17.83 -16.93 -5.92
CA LEU A 319 17.02 -16.91 -4.70
C LEU A 319 17.88 -16.96 -3.43
N SER A 320 18.96 -17.77 -3.45
CA SER A 320 19.87 -17.87 -2.29
C SER A 320 20.55 -16.54 -1.96
N ILE A 321 20.74 -15.68 -2.96
CA ILE A 321 21.25 -14.31 -2.80
C ILE A 321 20.09 -13.38 -2.44
N GLY A 322 19.03 -13.32 -3.26
CA GLY A 322 17.93 -12.38 -3.11
C GLY A 322 17.25 -12.45 -1.73
N ASN A 323 17.04 -13.65 -1.19
CA ASN A 323 16.46 -13.80 0.14
C ASN A 323 17.38 -13.35 1.30
N LYS A 324 18.70 -13.23 1.07
CA LYS A 324 19.64 -12.64 2.04
C LYS A 324 19.64 -11.10 2.01
N LEU A 325 19.22 -10.51 0.88
CA LEU A 325 19.15 -9.06 0.72
C LEU A 325 17.89 -8.46 1.39
N VAL A 326 17.07 -9.31 2.00
CA VAL A 326 15.87 -8.92 2.73
C VAL A 326 16.29 -8.20 4.00
N LEU A 327 16.19 -6.88 3.97
CA LEU A 327 16.40 -6.03 5.14
C LEU A 327 15.04 -5.70 5.75
N GLY A 328 14.69 -6.37 6.84
CA GLY A 328 13.39 -6.23 7.50
C GLY A 328 12.42 -7.37 7.16
N ASP A 329 11.14 -7.03 6.95
CA ASP A 329 10.09 -8.01 6.72
C ASP A 329 10.03 -8.48 5.26
N PHE A 330 9.67 -9.75 5.04
CA PHE A 330 9.63 -10.37 3.72
C PHE A 330 8.68 -9.67 2.71
N PRO A 331 7.48 -9.19 3.08
CA PRO A 331 6.61 -8.41 2.21
C PRO A 331 7.22 -7.12 1.68
N GLU A 332 8.22 -6.55 2.37
CA GLU A 332 8.87 -5.29 1.99
C GLU A 332 9.83 -5.43 0.79
N ASN A 333 10.08 -6.64 0.28
CA ASN A 333 11.06 -6.89 -0.80
C ASN A 333 10.52 -6.56 -2.20
N GLY A 334 9.92 -5.41 -2.37
CA GLY A 334 9.31 -4.95 -3.61
C GLY A 334 10.25 -4.27 -4.62
N GLY A 335 11.57 -4.23 -4.35
CA GLY A 335 12.55 -3.51 -5.18
C GLY A 335 12.96 -4.20 -6.49
N TYR A 336 12.60 -5.46 -6.71
CA TYR A 336 13.00 -6.25 -7.87
C TYR A 336 12.40 -5.71 -9.18
N LEU A 337 13.21 -5.62 -10.22
CA LEU A 337 12.80 -5.28 -11.59
C LEU A 337 13.14 -6.40 -12.60
N GLY A 338 14.14 -7.20 -12.29
CA GLY A 338 14.63 -8.26 -13.15
C GLY A 338 15.58 -7.82 -14.26
N ILE A 339 16.61 -8.60 -14.49
CA ILE A 339 17.64 -8.30 -15.50
C ILE A 339 17.02 -8.01 -16.88
N PRO A 340 16.05 -8.80 -17.40
CA PRO A 340 15.48 -8.54 -18.72
C PRO A 340 14.79 -7.17 -18.81
N LEU A 341 14.01 -6.77 -17.80
CA LEU A 341 13.36 -5.46 -17.77
C LEU A 341 14.39 -4.34 -17.64
N LEU A 342 15.42 -4.50 -16.81
CA LEU A 342 16.49 -3.51 -16.67
C LEU A 342 17.23 -3.28 -17.99
N ILE A 343 17.54 -4.34 -18.74
CA ILE A 343 18.14 -4.24 -20.08
C ILE A 343 17.19 -3.52 -21.04
N ALA A 344 15.90 -3.87 -21.01
CA ALA A 344 14.89 -3.22 -21.85
C ALA A 344 14.78 -1.72 -21.53
N LEU A 345 14.69 -1.35 -20.26
CA LEU A 345 14.61 0.04 -19.83
C LEU A 345 15.88 0.82 -20.21
N ALA A 346 17.07 0.25 -19.99
CA ALA A 346 18.33 0.88 -20.38
C ALA A 346 18.38 1.13 -21.90
N TRP A 347 18.03 0.14 -22.71
CA TRP A 347 17.96 0.27 -24.16
C TRP A 347 16.96 1.33 -24.59
N ILE A 348 15.74 1.34 -24.02
CA ILE A 348 14.71 2.34 -24.32
C ILE A 348 15.23 3.74 -23.98
N VAL A 349 15.82 3.93 -22.83
CA VAL A 349 16.32 5.22 -22.37
C VAL A 349 17.44 5.74 -23.29
N ILE A 350 18.44 4.90 -23.60
CA ILE A 350 19.55 5.26 -24.50
C ILE A 350 19.01 5.64 -25.88
N ARG A 351 18.12 4.80 -26.45
CA ARG A 351 17.61 4.99 -27.82
C ARG A 351 16.68 6.19 -27.96
N HIS A 352 15.90 6.51 -26.90
CA HIS A 352 14.86 7.53 -26.90
C HIS A 352 15.12 8.67 -25.91
N TRP A 353 16.38 8.94 -25.57
CA TRP A 353 16.77 9.98 -24.59
C TRP A 353 16.21 11.36 -24.91
N ARG A 354 15.96 11.67 -26.18
CA ARG A 354 15.37 12.94 -26.63
C ARG A 354 13.88 13.05 -26.31
N ASP A 355 13.18 11.94 -26.05
CA ASP A 355 11.78 12.00 -25.60
C ASP A 355 11.69 12.50 -24.16
N ARG A 356 10.87 13.54 -23.96
CA ARG A 356 10.78 14.24 -22.67
C ARG A 356 10.16 13.38 -21.58
N TRP A 357 9.21 12.50 -21.93
CA TRP A 357 8.58 11.60 -20.99
C TRP A 357 9.55 10.52 -20.50
N ILE A 358 10.27 9.90 -21.43
CA ILE A 358 11.26 8.86 -21.13
C ILE A 358 12.38 9.42 -20.26
N ARG A 359 12.97 10.55 -20.64
CA ARG A 359 14.06 11.18 -19.87
C ARG A 359 13.61 11.60 -18.48
N PHE A 360 12.46 12.27 -18.36
CA PHE A 360 11.91 12.68 -17.06
C PHE A 360 11.63 11.47 -16.17
N SER A 361 10.94 10.45 -16.69
CA SER A 361 10.61 9.25 -15.92
C SER A 361 11.85 8.47 -15.51
N PHE A 362 12.89 8.43 -16.34
CA PHE A 362 14.17 7.82 -15.99
C PHE A 362 14.86 8.55 -14.83
N VAL A 363 14.95 9.89 -14.90
CA VAL A 363 15.51 10.69 -13.80
C VAL A 363 14.74 10.46 -12.52
N MET A 364 13.42 10.48 -12.56
CA MET A 364 12.59 10.21 -11.39
C MET A 364 12.75 8.78 -10.87
N MET A 365 12.83 7.79 -11.75
CA MET A 365 13.08 6.38 -11.38
C MET A 365 14.39 6.24 -10.60
N VAL A 366 15.47 6.87 -11.10
CA VAL A 366 16.79 6.84 -10.44
C VAL A 366 16.76 7.57 -9.11
N VAL A 367 16.14 8.76 -9.04
CA VAL A 367 16.02 9.51 -7.78
C VAL A 367 15.24 8.71 -6.74
N MET A 368 14.09 8.13 -7.11
CA MET A 368 13.30 7.32 -6.18
C MET A 368 14.01 6.04 -5.77
N PHE A 369 14.79 5.43 -6.67
CA PHE A 369 15.63 4.28 -6.33
C PHE A 369 16.73 4.65 -5.32
N ILE A 370 17.45 5.75 -5.53
CA ILE A 370 18.47 6.22 -4.57
C ILE A 370 17.84 6.49 -3.20
N LEU A 371 16.66 7.10 -3.16
CA LEU A 371 15.96 7.35 -1.89
C LEU A 371 15.45 6.06 -1.23
N SER A 372 15.10 5.03 -2.02
CA SER A 372 14.66 3.73 -1.48
C SER A 372 15.80 2.93 -0.82
N LEU A 373 17.05 3.25 -1.14
CA LEU A 373 18.23 2.67 -0.49
C LEU A 373 18.39 3.13 0.98
N GLY A 374 17.61 4.13 1.41
CA GLY A 374 17.61 4.63 2.78
C GLY A 374 18.82 5.49 3.13
N PRO A 375 19.21 5.52 4.44
CA PRO A 375 20.28 6.39 4.93
C PRO A 375 21.67 5.90 4.55
N TYR A 376 21.83 4.62 4.26
CA TYR A 376 23.12 4.00 3.93
C TYR A 376 23.01 3.23 2.62
N LEU A 377 24.07 3.29 1.82
CA LEU A 377 24.20 2.37 0.69
C LEU A 377 24.49 0.97 1.24
N THR A 378 23.53 0.09 1.12
CA THR A 378 23.66 -1.32 1.50
C THR A 378 23.94 -2.16 0.27
N ILE A 379 25.00 -2.97 0.32
CA ILE A 379 25.41 -3.89 -0.74
C ILE A 379 25.64 -5.25 -0.12
N ASP A 380 24.93 -6.27 -0.59
CA ASP A 380 24.96 -7.65 -0.06
C ASP A 380 24.73 -7.69 1.47
N GLY A 381 23.77 -6.90 1.94
CA GLY A 381 23.42 -6.78 3.36
C GLY A 381 24.39 -5.92 4.21
N HIS A 382 25.45 -5.36 3.63
CA HIS A 382 26.45 -4.57 4.36
C HIS A 382 26.27 -3.08 4.07
N ALA A 383 26.03 -2.28 5.12
CA ALA A 383 25.97 -0.84 5.03
C ALA A 383 27.38 -0.25 4.78
N THR A 384 27.49 0.67 3.80
CA THR A 384 28.79 1.23 3.36
C THR A 384 28.86 2.75 3.60
N VAL A 385 28.27 3.55 2.72
CA VAL A 385 28.36 5.03 2.75
C VAL A 385 27.02 5.68 3.01
N TYR A 386 27.03 6.89 3.57
CA TYR A 386 25.82 7.69 3.78
C TYR A 386 25.22 8.14 2.46
N LEU A 387 23.89 8.07 2.38
CA LEU A 387 23.08 8.51 1.23
C LEU A 387 22.18 9.70 1.61
N PRO A 388 21.64 10.43 0.61
CA PRO A 388 20.68 11.52 0.87
C PRO A 388 19.44 11.12 1.66
N GLY A 389 19.07 9.83 1.68
CA GLY A 389 18.01 9.26 2.50
C GLY A 389 18.20 9.49 4.00
N TYR A 390 19.45 9.74 4.47
CA TYR A 390 19.75 10.14 5.86
C TYR A 390 18.94 11.36 6.30
N LEU A 391 18.63 12.30 5.37
CA LEU A 391 17.80 13.46 5.66
C LEU A 391 16.37 13.10 6.12
N PHE A 392 15.86 11.91 5.78
CA PHE A 392 14.55 11.47 6.25
C PHE A 392 14.54 11.25 7.76
N TYR A 393 15.68 10.90 8.34
CA TYR A 393 15.82 10.68 9.78
C TYR A 393 15.66 11.97 10.60
N GLU A 394 16.07 13.09 10.04
CA GLU A 394 16.04 14.40 10.71
C GLU A 394 14.69 15.09 10.55
N LEU A 395 13.85 14.68 9.58
CA LEU A 395 12.59 15.34 9.30
C LEU A 395 11.43 14.66 10.03
N PRO A 396 10.71 15.37 10.93
CA PRO A 396 9.68 14.77 11.78
C PRO A 396 8.61 13.95 11.07
N LEU A 397 8.22 14.37 9.85
CA LEU A 397 7.21 13.69 9.04
C LEU A 397 7.75 12.47 8.26
N LEU A 398 9.06 12.44 8.00
CA LEU A 398 9.68 11.41 7.16
C LEU A 398 10.41 10.35 7.97
N LYS A 399 10.74 10.60 9.23
CA LYS A 399 11.49 9.67 10.09
C LYS A 399 10.81 8.30 10.30
N ASN A 400 9.52 8.22 10.04
CA ASN A 400 8.71 7.00 10.17
C ASN A 400 8.33 6.37 8.81
N VAL A 401 8.85 6.89 7.70
CA VAL A 401 8.66 6.30 6.37
C VAL A 401 9.65 5.15 6.19
N ALA A 402 9.17 4.00 5.78
CA ALA A 402 10.02 2.90 5.35
C ALA A 402 10.53 3.19 3.93
N GLU A 403 11.83 3.46 3.80
CA GLU A 403 12.43 3.93 2.55
C GLU A 403 12.27 2.90 1.41
N VAL A 404 12.33 1.61 1.72
CA VAL A 404 12.12 0.51 0.75
C VAL A 404 10.78 0.64 -0.01
N ARG A 405 9.75 1.25 0.62
CA ARG A 405 8.42 1.46 0.04
C ARG A 405 8.41 2.48 -1.10
N LEU A 406 9.47 3.28 -1.25
CA LEU A 406 9.66 4.16 -2.41
C LEU A 406 9.87 3.38 -3.72
N SER A 407 10.11 2.06 -3.66
CA SER A 407 10.10 1.14 -4.81
C SER A 407 8.76 1.14 -5.58
N LEU A 408 7.64 1.51 -4.95
CA LEU A 408 6.37 1.79 -5.64
C LEU A 408 6.56 2.82 -6.78
N TYR A 409 7.29 3.89 -6.50
CA TYR A 409 7.49 4.97 -7.48
C TYR A 409 8.55 4.61 -8.50
N VAL A 410 9.53 3.75 -8.14
CA VAL A 410 10.47 3.16 -9.11
C VAL A 410 9.68 2.36 -10.16
N ALA A 411 8.78 1.47 -9.72
CA ALA A 411 7.91 0.70 -10.59
C ALA A 411 6.95 1.60 -11.41
N CYS A 412 6.41 2.67 -10.80
CA CYS A 412 5.55 3.63 -11.47
C CYS A 412 6.27 4.32 -12.64
N PHE A 413 7.49 4.82 -12.44
CA PHE A 413 8.23 5.49 -13.50
C PHE A 413 8.78 4.51 -14.54
N ALA A 414 9.15 3.28 -14.17
CA ALA A 414 9.46 2.20 -15.12
C ALA A 414 8.25 1.89 -16.01
N ALA A 415 7.06 1.84 -15.43
CA ALA A 415 5.81 1.64 -16.17
C ALA A 415 5.52 2.77 -17.18
N ILE A 416 5.80 4.03 -16.82
CA ILE A 416 5.66 5.18 -17.73
C ILE A 416 6.66 5.08 -18.88
N ILE A 417 7.93 4.71 -18.62
CA ILE A 417 8.96 4.53 -19.65
C ILE A 417 8.51 3.48 -20.67
N LEU A 418 8.09 2.31 -20.18
CA LEU A 418 7.66 1.19 -21.01
C LEU A 418 6.40 1.56 -21.82
N ALA A 419 5.38 2.14 -21.18
CA ALA A 419 4.17 2.59 -21.85
C ALA A 419 4.46 3.62 -22.95
N ARG A 420 5.35 4.59 -22.67
CA ARG A 420 5.72 5.61 -23.63
C ARG A 420 6.45 5.03 -24.83
N TRP A 421 7.36 4.10 -24.61
CA TRP A 421 8.05 3.40 -25.67
C TRP A 421 7.08 2.61 -26.57
N ILE A 422 6.15 1.85 -25.99
CA ILE A 422 5.11 1.13 -26.75
C ILE A 422 4.27 2.12 -27.56
N ASP A 423 3.87 3.25 -26.98
CA ASP A 423 3.09 4.27 -27.70
C ASP A 423 3.83 4.85 -28.90
N ILE A 424 5.14 5.09 -28.77
CA ILE A 424 5.99 5.55 -29.88
C ILE A 424 6.10 4.47 -30.97
N SER A 425 6.37 3.23 -30.56
CA SER A 425 6.53 2.09 -31.49
C SER A 425 5.26 1.82 -32.29
N LEU A 426 4.09 1.93 -31.66
CA LEU A 426 2.80 1.77 -32.33
C LEU A 426 2.43 2.93 -33.26
N LYS A 427 3.03 4.12 -33.10
CA LYS A 427 2.82 5.24 -34.04
C LYS A 427 3.57 5.05 -35.35
N GLY A 428 4.70 4.36 -35.34
CA GLY A 428 5.52 4.06 -36.50
C GLY A 428 5.09 2.83 -37.30
N ALA A 429 4.17 2.01 -36.79
CA ALA A 429 3.69 0.81 -37.47
C ALA A 429 2.30 1.05 -38.07
N PRO A 430 2.09 0.86 -39.39
CA PRO A 430 0.76 0.86 -40.01
C PRO A 430 0.03 -0.45 -39.65
N ILE A 431 -0.31 -0.68 -38.38
CA ILE A 431 -1.12 -1.83 -37.99
C ILE A 431 -2.58 -1.40 -38.09
N SER A 432 -3.21 -1.72 -39.21
CA SER A 432 -4.66 -1.76 -39.34
C SER A 432 -5.17 -3.07 -38.73
N LEU A 433 -6.10 -3.02 -37.79
CA LEU A 433 -6.77 -4.20 -37.21
C LEU A 433 -7.58 -4.98 -38.28
N SER A 434 -7.81 -4.40 -39.48
CA SER A 434 -8.42 -5.09 -40.62
C SER A 434 -7.50 -6.13 -41.28
N THR A 435 -6.19 -6.06 -41.06
CA THR A 435 -5.24 -7.07 -41.59
C THR A 435 -5.12 -8.34 -40.77
N LEU A 436 -5.79 -8.45 -39.63
CA LEU A 436 -5.87 -9.68 -38.85
C LEU A 436 -6.92 -10.66 -39.37
N SER A 437 -7.87 -10.20 -40.23
CA SER A 437 -8.89 -11.05 -40.86
C SER A 437 -8.43 -11.71 -42.17
N ASP A 438 -7.36 -11.22 -42.80
CA ASP A 438 -6.99 -11.57 -44.16
C ASP A 438 -5.71 -12.43 -44.29
N GLY A 439 -5.44 -13.25 -43.26
CA GLY A 439 -4.25 -14.11 -43.26
C GLY A 439 -2.95 -13.39 -42.84
N PHE A 440 -1.95 -14.12 -42.40
CA PHE A 440 -0.67 -13.62 -41.92
C PHE A 440 -0.07 -12.57 -42.88
N PRO A 441 0.25 -11.36 -42.41
CA PRO A 441 0.72 -10.29 -43.31
C PRO A 441 2.05 -10.69 -43.96
N VAL A 442 2.15 -10.40 -45.25
CA VAL A 442 3.30 -10.61 -46.15
C VAL A 442 4.64 -10.05 -45.64
N ALA A 443 4.62 -9.18 -44.63
CA ALA A 443 5.81 -8.64 -43.94
C ALA A 443 6.69 -9.70 -43.25
N TRP A 444 6.25 -10.94 -43.12
CA TRP A 444 7.00 -12.05 -42.52
C TRP A 444 7.94 -12.76 -43.52
N GLN A 445 7.95 -12.36 -44.78
CA GLN A 445 8.78 -13.00 -45.81
C GLN A 445 10.22 -12.46 -45.90
N ASP A 446 10.54 -11.34 -45.23
CA ASP A 446 11.90 -10.82 -45.21
C ASP A 446 12.68 -11.33 -43.98
N HIS A 447 13.62 -12.22 -44.18
CA HIS A 447 14.49 -12.80 -43.16
C HIS A 447 15.21 -11.76 -42.28
N ARG A 448 15.47 -10.58 -42.80
CA ARG A 448 16.08 -9.46 -42.05
C ARG A 448 15.13 -8.78 -41.08
N SER A 449 13.82 -8.86 -41.26
CA SER A 449 12.84 -8.32 -40.34
C SER A 449 12.74 -9.16 -39.05
N TRP A 450 12.86 -10.47 -39.14
CA TRP A 450 12.88 -11.40 -38.02
C TRP A 450 14.04 -11.14 -37.05
N LEU A 451 15.26 -10.88 -37.56
CA LEU A 451 16.43 -10.57 -36.75
C LEU A 451 16.27 -9.27 -35.92
N ARG A 452 15.35 -8.39 -36.29
CA ARG A 452 15.04 -7.15 -35.54
C ARG A 452 13.90 -7.31 -34.55
N VAL A 453 12.93 -8.17 -34.79
CA VAL A 453 11.72 -8.33 -33.97
C VAL A 453 11.89 -9.41 -32.90
N VAL A 454 12.56 -10.52 -33.24
CA VAL A 454 12.75 -11.66 -32.32
C VAL A 454 13.46 -11.29 -31.02
N PRO A 455 14.59 -10.54 -31.01
CA PRO A 455 15.25 -10.19 -29.75
C PRO A 455 14.38 -9.33 -28.84
N GLY A 456 13.60 -8.40 -29.41
CA GLY A 456 12.66 -7.56 -28.65
C GLY A 456 11.50 -8.37 -28.06
N GLY A 457 10.98 -9.32 -28.81
CA GLY A 457 9.94 -10.25 -28.35
C GLY A 457 10.42 -11.16 -27.24
N VAL A 458 11.62 -11.74 -27.39
CA VAL A 458 12.25 -12.59 -26.36
C VAL A 458 12.48 -11.79 -25.07
N LEU A 459 13.00 -10.58 -25.19
CA LEU A 459 13.25 -9.71 -24.03
C LEU A 459 11.94 -9.31 -23.32
N ALA A 460 10.87 -9.05 -24.07
CA ALA A 460 9.56 -8.77 -23.50
C ALA A 460 8.98 -9.96 -22.74
N ILE A 461 9.03 -11.15 -23.34
CA ILE A 461 8.59 -12.40 -22.69
C ILE A 461 9.44 -12.68 -21.43
N ALA A 462 10.75 -12.56 -21.53
CA ALA A 462 11.66 -12.77 -20.40
C ALA A 462 11.39 -11.77 -19.28
N SER A 463 11.07 -10.50 -19.59
CA SER A 463 10.69 -9.49 -18.60
C SER A 463 9.39 -9.86 -17.90
N VAL A 464 8.37 -10.31 -18.64
CA VAL A 464 7.11 -10.75 -18.06
C VAL A 464 7.34 -11.96 -17.15
N LEU A 465 8.05 -13.00 -17.63
CA LEU A 465 8.34 -14.22 -16.84
C LEU A 465 9.11 -13.90 -15.56
N ALA A 466 10.10 -13.00 -15.62
CA ALA A 466 10.88 -12.59 -14.46
C ALA A 466 10.04 -11.90 -13.38
N LEU A 467 8.96 -11.21 -13.77
CA LEU A 467 8.11 -10.45 -12.87
C LEU A 467 6.87 -11.21 -12.39
N ILE A 468 6.58 -12.41 -12.92
CA ILE A 468 5.40 -13.17 -12.49
C ILE A 468 5.52 -13.50 -11.00
N PRO A 469 4.56 -13.04 -10.17
CA PRO A 469 4.58 -13.31 -8.74
C PRO A 469 4.30 -14.78 -8.41
N SER A 470 4.72 -15.21 -7.22
CA SER A 470 4.41 -16.54 -6.66
C SER A 470 2.95 -16.60 -6.18
N TRP A 471 2.01 -16.37 -7.10
CA TRP A 471 0.58 -16.48 -6.85
C TRP A 471 0.06 -17.91 -7.01
N PRO A 472 -1.06 -18.29 -6.38
CA PRO A 472 -1.87 -17.47 -5.47
C PRO A 472 -1.20 -17.23 -4.11
N TYR A 473 -1.67 -16.19 -3.41
CA TYR A 473 -1.24 -15.92 -2.05
C TYR A 473 -1.66 -17.05 -1.08
N PRO A 474 -0.92 -17.29 0.02
CA PRO A 474 -1.21 -18.37 0.97
C PRO A 474 -2.42 -18.03 1.87
N ASN A 475 -3.63 -18.07 1.30
CA ASN A 475 -4.86 -17.89 2.07
C ASN A 475 -5.19 -19.16 2.84
N GLY A 476 -5.47 -19.04 4.14
CA GLY A 476 -5.85 -20.12 5.02
C GLY A 476 -7.23 -19.92 5.65
N ALA A 477 -7.79 -20.99 6.20
CA ALA A 477 -9.02 -20.91 6.96
C ALA A 477 -8.83 -20.08 8.24
N ILE A 478 -9.85 -19.33 8.62
CA ILE A 478 -9.84 -18.52 9.83
C ILE A 478 -9.91 -19.44 11.06
N ALA A 479 -8.89 -19.39 11.90
CA ALA A 479 -8.87 -20.12 13.18
C ALA A 479 -9.60 -19.34 14.27
N VAL A 480 -10.95 -19.28 14.18
CA VAL A 480 -11.78 -18.65 15.21
C VAL A 480 -12.55 -19.73 15.97
N PRO A 481 -12.37 -19.83 17.31
CA PRO A 481 -13.18 -20.73 18.11
C PRO A 481 -14.69 -20.43 17.94
N ALA A 482 -15.49 -21.49 17.80
CA ALA A 482 -16.94 -21.37 17.56
C ALA A 482 -17.67 -20.53 18.63
N TYR A 483 -17.08 -20.41 19.81
CA TYR A 483 -17.59 -19.54 20.87
C TYR A 483 -17.77 -18.08 20.39
N PHE A 484 -16.79 -17.52 19.67
CA PHE A 484 -16.83 -16.11 19.23
C PHE A 484 -17.77 -15.85 18.05
N THR A 485 -18.13 -16.87 17.29
CA THR A 485 -19.09 -16.78 16.19
C THR A 485 -20.52 -17.16 16.57
N SER A 486 -20.69 -17.76 17.77
CA SER A 486 -21.99 -18.22 18.29
C SER A 486 -22.68 -17.18 19.17
N THR A 487 -23.94 -17.46 19.53
CA THR A 487 -24.68 -16.66 20.52
C THR A 487 -24.10 -16.73 21.93
N ALA A 488 -23.22 -17.70 22.21
CA ALA A 488 -22.60 -17.85 23.52
C ALA A 488 -21.75 -16.63 23.92
N VAL A 489 -21.10 -15.97 22.95
CA VAL A 489 -20.32 -14.75 23.20
C VAL A 489 -21.19 -13.59 23.72
N GLN A 490 -22.50 -13.63 23.49
CA GLN A 490 -23.44 -12.61 23.98
C GLN A 490 -23.59 -12.60 25.50
N ARG A 491 -23.13 -13.66 26.20
CA ARG A 491 -23.07 -13.69 27.68
C ARG A 491 -22.01 -12.75 28.24
N ILE A 492 -21.01 -12.36 27.44
CA ILE A 492 -20.06 -11.32 27.82
C ILE A 492 -20.79 -9.96 27.76
N PRO A 493 -20.85 -9.19 28.85
CA PRO A 493 -21.45 -7.88 28.84
C PRO A 493 -20.76 -6.93 27.84
N VAL A 494 -21.53 -6.12 27.13
CA VAL A 494 -21.00 -5.17 26.15
C VAL A 494 -20.03 -4.19 26.83
N GLY A 495 -18.84 -4.04 26.24
CA GLY A 495 -17.80 -3.12 26.74
C GLY A 495 -17.08 -3.57 28.01
N SER A 496 -17.36 -4.77 28.56
CA SER A 496 -16.61 -5.33 29.68
C SER A 496 -15.20 -5.74 29.29
N VAL A 497 -14.30 -5.80 30.27
CA VAL A 497 -12.90 -6.20 30.07
C VAL A 497 -12.80 -7.71 30.08
N VAL A 498 -12.14 -8.25 29.07
CA VAL A 498 -11.89 -9.68 28.90
C VAL A 498 -10.40 -9.96 28.87
N LEU A 499 -9.95 -10.92 29.64
CA LEU A 499 -8.63 -11.51 29.51
C LEU A 499 -8.74 -12.73 28.57
N LEU A 500 -8.07 -12.67 27.44
CA LEU A 500 -8.03 -13.75 26.46
C LEU A 500 -6.76 -14.61 26.65
N SER A 501 -6.89 -15.90 26.39
CA SER A 501 -5.77 -16.80 26.25
C SER A 501 -5.92 -17.61 24.95
N PRO A 502 -4.85 -17.65 24.12
CA PRO A 502 -3.52 -17.07 24.33
C PRO A 502 -3.55 -15.56 24.53
N TYR A 503 -2.52 -15.02 25.22
CA TYR A 503 -2.43 -13.58 25.50
C TYR A 503 -2.18 -12.80 24.21
N PRO A 504 -3.02 -11.78 23.89
CA PRO A 504 -2.89 -11.04 22.64
C PRO A 504 -1.62 -10.19 22.62
N SER A 505 -0.81 -10.37 21.57
CA SER A 505 0.49 -9.69 21.40
C SER A 505 0.90 -9.60 19.93
N VAL A 506 2.06 -9.03 19.66
CA VAL A 506 2.66 -9.02 18.31
C VAL A 506 2.93 -10.43 17.78
N ALA A 507 3.30 -11.36 18.67
CA ALA A 507 3.55 -12.76 18.31
C ALA A 507 2.27 -13.61 18.27
N GLU A 508 1.18 -13.15 18.91
CA GLU A 508 -0.10 -13.86 18.97
C GLU A 508 -1.26 -12.88 18.70
N VAL A 509 -1.57 -12.71 17.42
CA VAL A 509 -2.58 -11.75 16.95
C VAL A 509 -4.01 -12.31 16.89
N GLN A 510 -4.19 -13.63 17.03
CA GLN A 510 -5.48 -14.31 16.89
C GLN A 510 -6.58 -13.76 17.83
N PRO A 511 -6.32 -13.50 19.11
CA PRO A 511 -7.36 -13.02 20.02
C PRO A 511 -7.95 -11.65 19.61
N GLN A 512 -7.14 -10.83 18.96
CA GLN A 512 -7.60 -9.54 18.40
C GLN A 512 -8.56 -9.75 17.23
N LEU A 513 -8.32 -10.77 16.40
CA LEU A 513 -9.26 -11.21 15.36
C LEU A 513 -10.58 -11.68 15.97
N TRP A 514 -10.54 -12.45 17.08
CA TRP A 514 -11.75 -12.92 17.75
C TRP A 514 -12.62 -11.78 18.27
N GLN A 515 -11.99 -10.73 18.83
CA GLN A 515 -12.70 -9.51 19.23
C GLN A 515 -13.37 -8.83 18.02
N ALA A 516 -12.67 -8.71 16.90
CA ALA A 516 -13.22 -8.10 15.67
C ALA A 516 -14.41 -8.91 15.14
N ILE A 517 -14.32 -10.23 15.09
CA ILE A 517 -15.40 -11.13 14.64
C ILE A 517 -16.58 -11.12 15.63
N ALA A 518 -16.31 -11.03 16.94
CA ALA A 518 -17.32 -10.82 17.98
C ALA A 518 -17.93 -9.41 17.95
N ARG A 519 -17.75 -8.65 16.83
CA ARG A 519 -18.33 -7.32 16.57
C ARG A 519 -17.97 -6.29 17.65
N MET A 520 -16.72 -6.29 18.08
CA MET A 520 -16.24 -5.38 19.13
C MET A 520 -17.11 -5.41 20.38
N ARG A 521 -17.47 -6.61 20.88
CA ARG A 521 -18.36 -6.73 22.00
C ARG A 521 -17.71 -6.39 23.35
N PHE A 522 -16.41 -6.61 23.47
CA PHE A 522 -15.66 -6.50 24.72
C PHE A 522 -14.30 -5.83 24.48
N ARG A 523 -13.69 -5.33 25.56
CA ARG A 523 -12.33 -4.78 25.57
C ARG A 523 -11.34 -5.89 25.89
N ILE A 524 -10.11 -5.81 25.34
CA ILE A 524 -9.06 -6.78 25.63
C ILE A 524 -7.84 -6.12 26.25
N ILE A 525 -7.19 -6.85 27.15
CA ILE A 525 -5.88 -6.51 27.70
C ILE A 525 -4.84 -7.04 26.73
N GLY A 526 -3.80 -6.23 26.43
CA GLY A 526 -2.83 -6.55 25.39
C GLY A 526 -3.35 -6.30 23.98
N GLY A 527 -2.64 -6.81 22.99
CA GLY A 527 -2.96 -6.70 21.57
C GLY A 527 -1.77 -6.26 20.73
N TYR A 528 -1.85 -6.42 19.42
CA TYR A 528 -0.87 -5.98 18.44
C TYR A 528 -1.21 -4.58 17.93
N GLY A 529 -0.20 -3.74 17.82
CA GLY A 529 -0.26 -2.38 17.30
C GLY A 529 1.04 -1.64 17.58
N ILE A 530 1.16 -0.40 17.12
CA ILE A 530 2.30 0.47 17.42
C ILE A 530 1.98 1.25 18.69
N TYR A 531 2.81 1.08 19.72
CA TYR A 531 2.71 1.70 21.03
C TYR A 531 3.92 2.58 21.34
N VAL A 532 3.91 3.26 22.48
CA VAL A 532 5.04 4.07 22.95
C VAL A 532 6.05 3.16 23.66
N ALA A 533 7.28 3.15 23.15
CA ALA A 533 8.38 2.43 23.80
C ALA A 533 8.99 3.23 24.98
N PRO A 534 9.73 2.58 25.89
CA PRO A 534 10.60 3.26 26.82
C PRO A 534 11.54 4.23 26.10
N GLY A 535 11.55 5.52 26.51
CA GLY A 535 12.31 6.56 25.81
C GLY A 535 11.56 7.31 24.72
N GLY A 536 10.25 7.05 24.52
CA GLY A 536 9.37 7.79 23.64
C GLY A 536 9.38 7.35 22.18
N GLY A 537 10.12 6.29 21.81
CA GLY A 537 10.03 5.64 20.50
C GLY A 537 8.71 4.91 20.32
N SER A 538 8.46 4.37 19.14
CA SER A 538 7.34 3.45 18.92
C SER A 538 7.84 2.01 18.86
N ASP A 539 7.02 1.12 19.40
CA ASP A 539 7.32 -0.30 19.54
C ASP A 539 6.05 -1.11 19.23
N PRO A 540 6.12 -2.24 18.52
CA PRO A 540 5.00 -3.14 18.34
C PRO A 540 4.62 -3.93 19.62
N TYR A 541 5.43 -3.84 20.67
CA TYR A 541 5.12 -4.39 21.97
C TYR A 541 4.14 -3.46 22.73
N PRO A 542 3.22 -4.01 23.55
CA PRO A 542 2.29 -3.18 24.31
C PRO A 542 3.02 -2.20 25.22
N ALA A 543 2.41 -1.04 25.41
CA ALA A 543 2.96 0.09 26.19
C ALA A 543 3.20 -0.21 27.69
N VAL A 544 3.08 -1.42 28.10
CA VAL A 544 3.47 -1.83 29.46
C VAL A 544 4.98 -1.83 29.54
N LEU A 545 5.52 -0.69 29.92
CA LEU A 545 6.96 -0.44 30.08
C LEU A 545 7.65 -1.47 30.98
N GLN A 546 6.88 -2.09 31.85
CA GLN A 546 7.27 -3.22 32.68
C GLN A 546 6.05 -4.14 32.78
N PRO A 547 5.96 -5.20 31.95
CA PRO A 547 4.90 -6.17 32.07
C PRO A 547 4.94 -6.78 33.48
N SER A 548 3.78 -6.93 34.10
CA SER A 548 3.67 -7.63 35.38
C SER A 548 4.13 -9.08 35.21
N ASP A 549 4.50 -9.73 36.30
CA ASP A 549 4.84 -11.17 36.29
C ASP A 549 3.75 -12.01 35.61
N VAL A 550 2.47 -11.61 35.78
CA VAL A 550 1.31 -12.24 35.14
C VAL A 550 1.34 -12.08 33.63
N GLU A 551 1.56 -10.86 33.12
CA GLU A 551 1.60 -10.60 31.69
C GLU A 551 2.80 -11.30 31.04
N THR A 552 3.96 -11.25 31.67
CA THR A 552 5.16 -11.96 31.23
C THR A 552 4.90 -13.46 31.13
N TYR A 553 4.27 -14.04 32.16
CA TYR A 553 3.95 -15.48 32.20
C TYR A 553 2.94 -15.85 31.10
N LEU A 554 1.84 -15.11 30.97
CA LEU A 554 0.82 -15.39 29.99
C LEU A 554 1.35 -15.22 28.55
N TRP A 555 2.16 -14.21 28.31
CA TRP A 555 2.77 -13.97 27.00
C TRP A 555 3.76 -15.08 26.63
N THR A 556 4.73 -15.37 27.53
CA THR A 556 5.75 -16.38 27.26
C THR A 556 5.14 -17.77 27.02
N ASN A 557 4.15 -18.16 27.83
CA ASN A 557 3.48 -19.46 27.65
C ASN A 557 2.53 -19.48 26.44
N ALA A 558 2.15 -18.31 25.89
CA ALA A 558 1.40 -18.23 24.65
C ALA A 558 2.28 -18.47 23.42
N THR A 559 3.56 -18.06 23.42
CA THR A 559 4.37 -17.86 22.22
C THR A 559 5.79 -18.44 22.26
N ASP A 560 6.24 -19.00 23.39
CA ASP A 560 7.65 -19.37 23.69
C ASP A 560 8.64 -18.20 23.65
N SER A 561 8.14 -16.98 23.58
CA SER A 561 8.98 -15.78 23.52
C SER A 561 8.58 -14.82 24.63
N PRO A 562 9.50 -14.35 25.47
CA PRO A 562 9.18 -13.32 26.47
C PRO A 562 8.87 -11.99 25.79
N PRO A 563 8.08 -11.10 26.43
CA PRO A 563 7.76 -9.78 25.88
C PRO A 563 9.00 -8.90 25.65
N TYR A 564 10.05 -9.10 26.47
CA TYR A 564 11.36 -8.45 26.30
C TYR A 564 12.47 -9.46 26.53
N PRO A 565 13.66 -9.28 25.90
CA PRO A 565 14.79 -10.22 26.02
C PRO A 565 15.24 -10.51 27.46
N ASP A 566 15.09 -9.51 28.35
CA ASP A 566 15.52 -9.59 29.75
C ASP A 566 14.39 -10.05 30.72
N SER A 567 13.21 -10.39 30.18
CA SER A 567 12.09 -10.85 31.03
C SER A 567 12.36 -12.25 31.55
N VAL A 568 12.21 -12.42 32.84
CA VAL A 568 12.39 -13.71 33.55
C VAL A 568 11.03 -14.26 33.95
N LEU A 569 10.80 -15.55 33.66
CA LEU A 569 9.59 -16.24 34.08
C LEU A 569 9.55 -16.39 35.60
N PRO A 570 8.42 -16.04 36.26
CA PRO A 570 8.23 -16.30 37.67
C PRO A 570 8.28 -17.81 38.00
N ALA A 571 9.09 -18.22 38.97
CA ALA A 571 9.25 -19.62 39.36
C ALA A 571 8.21 -20.12 40.37
N ASP A 572 7.54 -19.21 41.09
CA ASP A 572 6.56 -19.56 42.15
C ASP A 572 5.12 -19.45 41.65
N ASN A 573 4.52 -20.59 41.33
CA ASN A 573 3.14 -20.69 40.84
C ASN A 573 2.09 -20.26 41.87
N ALA A 574 2.36 -20.38 43.19
CA ALA A 574 1.42 -19.96 44.23
C ALA A 574 1.36 -18.44 44.33
N ARG A 575 2.53 -17.79 44.28
CA ARG A 575 2.64 -16.33 44.21
C ARG A 575 1.98 -15.81 42.94
N LEU A 576 2.24 -16.44 41.78
CA LEU A 576 1.70 -16.04 40.51
C LEU A 576 0.15 -16.09 40.48
N ALA A 577 -0.47 -17.10 41.14
CA ALA A 577 -1.92 -17.15 41.27
C ALA A 577 -2.48 -15.99 42.13
N ALA A 578 -1.76 -15.56 43.17
CA ALA A 578 -2.13 -14.39 43.98
C ALA A 578 -1.97 -13.08 43.19
N ASP A 579 -0.89 -12.97 42.41
CA ASP A 579 -0.62 -11.85 41.55
C ASP A 579 -1.69 -11.75 40.45
N LEU A 580 -2.11 -12.89 39.87
CA LEU A 580 -3.23 -12.92 38.90
C LEU A 580 -4.52 -12.42 39.55
N ARG A 581 -4.88 -12.81 40.78
CA ARG A 581 -6.07 -12.27 41.44
C ARG A 581 -6.00 -10.74 41.60
N THR A 582 -4.82 -10.23 41.95
CA THR A 582 -4.57 -8.79 42.08
C THR A 582 -4.70 -8.08 40.73
N PHE A 583 -4.13 -8.65 39.67
CA PHE A 583 -4.21 -8.20 38.30
C PHE A 583 -5.66 -8.12 37.81
N LEU A 584 -6.43 -9.20 37.98
CA LEU A 584 -7.83 -9.28 37.57
C LEU A 584 -8.71 -8.22 38.28
N LYS A 585 -8.41 -7.91 39.56
CA LYS A 585 -9.09 -6.83 40.28
C LYS A 585 -8.69 -5.45 39.79
N ARG A 586 -7.38 -5.25 39.61
CA ARG A 586 -6.85 -3.93 39.15
C ARG A 586 -7.44 -3.49 37.82
N TYR A 587 -7.59 -4.44 36.89
CA TYR A 587 -8.11 -4.16 35.54
C TYR A 587 -9.61 -4.39 35.39
N ASP A 588 -10.34 -4.66 36.49
CA ASP A 588 -11.78 -4.95 36.49
C ASP A 588 -12.18 -6.00 35.45
N VAL A 589 -11.40 -7.09 35.37
CA VAL A 589 -11.66 -8.17 34.43
C VAL A 589 -12.98 -8.85 34.75
N GLY A 590 -13.94 -8.76 33.83
CA GLY A 590 -15.28 -9.36 34.01
C GLY A 590 -15.35 -10.81 33.56
N THR A 591 -14.55 -11.19 32.57
CA THR A 591 -14.56 -12.54 31.97
C THR A 591 -13.15 -12.96 31.56
N ILE A 592 -12.83 -14.24 31.76
CA ILE A 592 -11.65 -14.88 31.15
C ILE A 592 -12.16 -15.86 30.09
N VAL A 593 -11.56 -15.85 28.91
CA VAL A 593 -11.82 -16.82 27.85
C VAL A 593 -10.49 -17.49 27.48
N TYR A 594 -10.40 -18.77 27.79
CA TYR A 594 -9.24 -19.60 27.50
C TYR A 594 -9.51 -20.52 26.32
N THR A 595 -8.52 -20.61 25.42
CA THR A 595 -8.48 -21.61 24.35
C THR A 595 -7.14 -22.36 24.41
N PRO A 596 -7.07 -23.63 23.97
CA PRO A 596 -5.83 -24.42 24.00
C PRO A 596 -4.89 -24.12 22.81
N ASN A 597 -4.92 -22.91 22.28
CA ASN A 597 -4.13 -22.53 21.09
C ASN A 597 -2.75 -21.92 21.44
N ALA A 598 -2.44 -21.81 22.71
CA ALA A 598 -1.12 -21.36 23.19
C ALA A 598 -0.06 -22.44 23.00
N THR A 599 1.22 -22.09 23.06
CA THR A 599 2.33 -23.06 23.02
C THR A 599 2.35 -23.94 24.26
N HIS A 600 2.13 -23.35 25.43
CA HIS A 600 2.01 -24.06 26.72
C HIS A 600 0.61 -23.88 27.32
N PRO A 601 -0.42 -24.53 26.74
CA PRO A 601 -1.79 -24.27 27.12
C PRO A 601 -2.13 -24.77 28.54
N GLN A 602 -1.51 -25.86 29.00
CA GLN A 602 -1.80 -26.46 30.29
C GLN A 602 -1.34 -25.56 31.45
N GLU A 603 -0.20 -24.93 31.31
CA GLU A 603 0.38 -24.01 32.29
C GLU A 603 -0.53 -22.80 32.52
N ILE A 604 -1.07 -22.25 31.44
CA ILE A 604 -2.02 -21.13 31.50
C ILE A 604 -3.35 -21.58 32.11
N PHE A 605 -3.86 -22.75 31.71
CA PHE A 605 -5.11 -23.29 32.26
C PHE A 605 -5.00 -23.54 33.78
N ASP A 606 -3.89 -24.15 34.22
CA ASP A 606 -3.64 -24.42 35.62
C ASP A 606 -3.49 -23.15 36.46
N LEU A 607 -2.87 -22.10 35.91
CA LEU A 607 -2.81 -20.79 36.55
C LEU A 607 -4.22 -20.22 36.80
N PHE A 608 -5.10 -20.24 35.79
CA PHE A 608 -6.47 -19.74 35.93
C PHE A 608 -7.28 -20.59 36.94
N ARG A 609 -7.13 -21.92 36.88
CA ARG A 609 -7.79 -22.85 37.81
C ARG A 609 -7.32 -22.67 39.26
N ASN A 610 -6.02 -22.46 39.45
CA ASN A 610 -5.45 -22.23 40.78
C ASN A 610 -5.85 -20.87 41.37
N ALA A 611 -6.06 -19.87 40.52
CA ALA A 611 -6.46 -18.54 40.97
C ALA A 611 -7.96 -18.42 41.24
N LEU A 612 -8.84 -19.09 40.46
CA LEU A 612 -10.27 -18.85 40.40
C LEU A 612 -11.14 -20.11 40.65
N GLY A 613 -10.53 -21.30 40.71
CA GLY A 613 -11.25 -22.56 40.66
C GLY A 613 -11.63 -22.99 39.24
N PRO A 614 -12.48 -24.02 39.12
CA PRO A 614 -12.86 -24.55 37.82
C PRO A 614 -13.59 -23.50 36.94
N PRO A 615 -13.55 -23.64 35.58
CA PRO A 615 -14.27 -22.74 34.69
C PRO A 615 -15.78 -22.79 34.97
N THR A 616 -16.45 -21.64 34.85
CA THR A 616 -17.91 -21.53 35.07
C THR A 616 -18.71 -22.05 33.87
N ALA A 617 -18.09 -22.17 32.71
CA ALA A 617 -18.69 -22.75 31.50
C ALA A 617 -17.61 -23.32 30.57
N ILE A 618 -18.00 -24.31 29.77
CA ILE A 618 -17.17 -24.88 28.69
C ILE A 618 -18.01 -24.84 27.39
N SER A 619 -17.40 -24.40 26.28
CA SER A 619 -18.02 -24.37 24.97
C SER A 619 -17.03 -24.95 23.94
N GLY A 620 -17.20 -26.23 23.59
CA GLY A 620 -16.22 -26.97 22.81
C GLY A 620 -14.87 -27.05 23.52
N SER A 621 -13.80 -26.58 22.91
CA SER A 621 -12.47 -26.50 23.53
C SER A 621 -12.24 -25.24 24.36
N VAL A 622 -13.23 -24.33 24.43
CA VAL A 622 -13.09 -23.03 25.12
C VAL A 622 -13.58 -23.15 26.55
N ALA A 623 -12.73 -22.81 27.53
CA ALA A 623 -13.08 -22.69 28.93
C ALA A 623 -13.30 -21.21 29.29
N ILE A 624 -14.36 -20.94 30.04
CA ILE A 624 -14.78 -19.56 30.34
C ILE A 624 -15.00 -19.40 31.84
N TRP A 625 -14.48 -18.32 32.41
CA TRP A 625 -14.79 -17.83 33.74
C TRP A 625 -15.61 -16.54 33.60
N TYR A 626 -16.92 -16.66 33.80
CA TYR A 626 -17.81 -15.49 33.83
C TYR A 626 -17.84 -14.88 35.23
N GLN A 627 -18.14 -13.59 35.33
CA GLN A 627 -18.31 -12.86 36.58
C GLN A 627 -17.08 -12.99 37.50
N VAL A 628 -15.89 -12.83 36.93
CA VAL A 628 -14.59 -13.00 37.58
C VAL A 628 -14.52 -12.23 38.89
N GLN A 629 -15.07 -11.02 38.99
CA GLN A 629 -15.06 -10.20 40.21
C GLN A 629 -15.84 -10.88 41.38
N ARG A 630 -16.91 -11.65 41.08
CA ARG A 630 -17.63 -12.45 42.08
C ARG A 630 -16.80 -13.66 42.52
N LEU A 631 -16.16 -14.35 41.58
CA LEU A 631 -15.27 -15.48 41.92
C LEU A 631 -14.13 -15.04 42.85
N LEU A 632 -13.57 -13.85 42.59
CA LEU A 632 -12.51 -13.27 43.43
C LEU A 632 -12.99 -12.86 44.83
N ALA A 633 -14.28 -12.54 44.99
CA ALA A 633 -14.86 -12.25 46.32
C ALA A 633 -15.11 -13.52 47.13
N THR A 634 -15.52 -14.64 46.47
CA THR A 634 -15.78 -15.93 47.15
C THR A 634 -14.52 -16.72 47.47
N ALA A 635 -13.46 -16.56 46.66
CA ALA A 635 -12.17 -17.23 46.90
C ALA A 635 -11.39 -16.71 48.15
N ARG A 636 -11.91 -15.69 48.86
CA ARG A 636 -11.33 -15.13 50.09
C ARG A 636 -11.91 -15.74 51.37
N SER A 637 -13.03 -16.48 51.27
CA SER A 637 -13.63 -17.20 52.38
C SER A 637 -13.16 -18.65 52.40
#